data_d0581c69c569a699b9b9e36165f8b39a
#
_entry.id   d0581c69c569a699b9b9e36165f8b39a
#
_cell.length_a   1.000
_cell.length_b   1.000
_cell.length_c   1.000
_cell.angle_alpha   90.00
_cell.angle_beta   90.00
_cell.angle_gamma   90.00
#
_symmetry.space_group_name_H-M   'P 1'
#
loop_
_entity.id
_entity.type
_entity.pdbx_description
1 polymer ?
#
loop_
_entity_poly.entity_id
_entity_poly.type
_entity_poly.pdbx_seq_one_letter_code
_entity_poly.pdbx_strand_id
1 'polypeptide(L)'
;MEEMASTSWDRVIKVTCHNNCSYQKPCILHAYVKDGAIVRLEQGSSHPLSQDPDLPDWNPRGCQKGLVSHRHDARRILYPFRRAGERGGGDWQRVSWAQALSEIADKLIDVIAKDGVETIVRFPGSGTLGSESAGFEALMDALGVPYAPATNELGDEHLGSALVFGQPFVGGSVDNWWYSDLVLIWGGNPAYTNISNFHLLTEARYNGTRVVCIAPDYSPSAIHADLWVPVNIGSDAALALSMCQVIVSERLFKQDFVREQTDLPILVRADNGKFLREGDLKRGGRDDLYYFWDLETGKLAAAPWDSLALGDAVPALEGKFRVATANGEIEVKPVFELLKEHLRSYAPEEAARVTGVSAAMIRALAREIAHAQAVSNVTTFNWGKFYHGHEIERAIILLVALCGHMGRKGAVYNGYTGLAADTLAPGGLVSGWLLLRAAASTDPRYAQWKSQGYTDEMIILEYARDAAAKRRVNPSSLFHFFHSGLLELSKRNQSWDPALKRPLQAYVDEALEKGWHHVWPSPDRTPKAVIQFGGSIVHRVRATNQVLKTLLPKLELLLTVDTRWGSTALYSDYVLPAAGWYEKFSFYGPLKIDYPYGFIINKAEEPLGESKGEWEIACLLAQKIEERAKARGLLSFLHPDGSTRRLDNLHEKVTGNGLYDDGDEEGITRDYYLNTSNVEQLDWEEAKEKGLVAATGLGLTARSIGNACDVNPGEPLVPLTWHIVKKEPYPTQTRRMQFYLDHDWYIEFGEELPAQKEDPKVGGDYPLRLTGGHARWSVHSCQADDAMLLRLQRGEPAIFVSRVDAAARGISDGDRIEVYNDVAAFQCVAAVSPAVRPGQLLIYHAWENFQFPQWRHFKSVMASPMNPLELAGGYYHLQSTSESFHPGLSDRETRVELRRMGQ
;
A
#
# COMPACT_ATOMS: atom_id res chain seq x y z
N MET A 1 41.59 15.14 16.61
CA MET A 1 40.81 14.24 17.47
C MET A 1 40.49 14.86 18.85
N GLU A 2 41.12 16.00 19.21
CA GLU A 2 40.80 16.70 20.46
C GLU A 2 39.56 17.63 20.39
N GLU A 3 39.06 18.00 19.23
CA GLU A 3 37.86 18.83 19.06
C GLU A 3 36.53 18.04 19.13
N MET A 4 36.56 16.72 19.24
CA MET A 4 35.34 15.90 19.43
C MET A 4 35.00 15.63 20.91
N ALA A 5 35.75 16.13 21.85
CA ALA A 5 35.52 15.93 23.28
C ALA A 5 34.77 17.14 23.88
N SER A 6 33.56 16.92 24.29
CA SER A 6 32.60 17.73 25.02
C SER A 6 31.70 18.69 24.21
N THR A 7 30.91 18.16 23.36
CA THR A 7 29.62 18.82 23.07
C THR A 7 28.73 18.61 24.29
N SER A 8 28.70 19.58 25.20
CA SER A 8 27.68 19.61 26.26
C SER A 8 26.31 19.79 25.57
N TRP A 9 25.31 19.09 26.01
CA TRP A 9 23.91 19.26 25.61
C TRP A 9 23.11 19.71 26.84
N ASP A 10 21.99 20.39 26.58
CA ASP A 10 21.12 20.91 27.62
C ASP A 10 20.11 19.86 28.06
N ARG A 11 19.63 19.07 27.10
CA ARG A 11 18.62 18.03 27.31
C ARG A 11 18.74 16.89 26.32
N VAL A 12 18.19 15.73 26.68
CA VAL A 12 18.03 14.57 25.82
C VAL A 12 16.54 14.26 25.70
N ILE A 13 16.03 14.18 24.47
CA ILE A 13 14.62 13.90 24.21
C ILE A 13 14.54 12.60 23.41
N LYS A 14 13.64 11.70 23.78
CA LYS A 14 13.32 10.54 22.95
C LYS A 14 12.44 11.01 21.78
N VAL A 15 12.92 10.79 20.59
CA VAL A 15 12.18 11.04 19.34
C VAL A 15 12.10 9.77 18.53
N THR A 16 11.12 9.68 17.64
CA THR A 16 10.97 8.52 16.75
C THR A 16 11.49 8.88 15.37
N CYS A 17 12.31 8.01 14.78
CA CYS A 17 12.76 8.17 13.40
C CYS A 17 11.55 8.25 12.48
N HIS A 18 11.45 9.35 11.74
CA HIS A 18 10.30 9.58 10.86
C HIS A 18 10.31 8.78 9.56
N ASN A 19 11.44 8.15 9.25
CA ASN A 19 11.56 7.38 8.02
C ASN A 19 10.57 6.21 8.03
N ASN A 20 9.78 6.15 6.97
CA ASN A 20 8.72 5.17 6.78
C ASN A 20 9.29 3.83 6.26
N CYS A 21 10.20 3.21 7.05
CA CYS A 21 10.71 1.88 6.73
C CYS A 21 9.63 0.85 7.05
N SER A 22 9.20 0.08 6.06
CA SER A 22 8.13 -0.93 6.21
C SER A 22 6.83 -0.37 6.82
N TYR A 23 6.52 0.89 6.53
CA TYR A 23 5.33 1.59 7.04
C TYR A 23 5.23 1.73 8.56
N GLN A 24 6.21 1.30 9.30
CA GLN A 24 6.34 1.55 10.72
C GLN A 24 7.56 2.43 10.99
N LYS A 25 7.51 3.22 12.06
CA LYS A 25 8.59 4.08 12.52
C LYS A 25 9.25 3.47 13.78
N PRO A 26 9.89 2.29 13.69
CA PRO A 26 10.24 1.53 14.88
C PRO A 26 11.43 2.10 15.65
N CYS A 27 12.24 2.97 15.01
CA CYS A 27 13.48 3.43 15.60
C CYS A 27 13.26 4.60 16.56
N ILE A 28 13.34 4.34 17.86
CA ILE A 28 13.44 5.39 18.87
C ILE A 28 14.87 5.88 18.87
N LEU A 29 15.02 7.21 18.82
CA LEU A 29 16.31 7.88 18.85
C LEU A 29 16.39 8.80 20.08
N HIS A 30 17.58 8.97 20.60
CA HIS A 30 17.87 10.00 21.59
C HIS A 30 18.38 11.25 20.86
N ALA A 31 17.62 12.32 20.91
CA ALA A 31 18.00 13.63 20.39
C ALA A 31 18.69 14.43 21.48
N TYR A 32 19.97 14.72 21.28
CA TYR A 32 20.77 15.57 22.14
C TYR A 32 20.63 17.01 21.65
N VAL A 33 20.00 17.84 22.46
CA VAL A 33 19.65 19.23 22.11
C VAL A 33 20.56 20.19 22.85
N LYS A 34 21.09 21.17 22.12
CA LYS A 34 21.87 22.28 22.64
C LYS A 34 21.39 23.59 22.03
N ASP A 35 21.17 24.60 22.87
CA ASP A 35 20.68 25.92 22.41
C ASP A 35 19.43 25.82 21.52
N GLY A 36 18.54 24.84 21.82
CA GLY A 36 17.29 24.62 21.09
C GLY A 36 17.40 23.80 19.80
N ALA A 37 18.58 23.41 19.37
CA ALA A 37 18.81 22.63 18.15
C ALA A 37 19.37 21.24 18.45
N ILE A 38 19.00 20.25 17.62
CA ILE A 38 19.56 18.89 17.70
C ILE A 38 21.00 18.91 17.21
N VAL A 39 21.95 18.57 18.10
CA VAL A 39 23.38 18.46 17.79
C VAL A 39 23.82 17.04 17.51
N ARG A 40 23.04 16.05 17.96
CA ARG A 40 23.33 14.62 17.79
C ARG A 40 22.09 13.78 17.91
N LEU A 41 21.99 12.74 17.09
CA LEU A 41 21.01 11.66 17.21
C LEU A 41 21.72 10.33 17.48
N GLU A 42 21.20 9.55 18.39
CA GLU A 42 21.66 8.18 18.66
C GLU A 42 20.50 7.20 18.70
N GLN A 43 20.79 5.95 18.34
CA GLN A 43 19.81 4.86 18.46
C GLN A 43 19.49 4.62 19.93
N GLY A 44 18.21 4.63 20.26
CA GLY A 44 17.71 4.18 21.56
C GLY A 44 17.50 2.67 21.61
N SER A 45 17.53 2.11 22.82
CA SER A 45 17.31 0.68 23.10
C SER A 45 16.24 0.50 24.17
N SER A 46 15.08 1.15 23.96
CA SER A 46 14.01 1.21 24.98
C SER A 46 12.77 0.39 24.61
N HIS A 47 12.86 -0.50 23.61
CA HIS A 47 11.77 -1.40 23.30
C HIS A 47 11.62 -2.45 24.41
N PRO A 48 10.40 -2.84 24.76
CA PRO A 48 10.18 -3.90 25.74
C PRO A 48 10.80 -5.22 25.28
N LEU A 49 11.13 -6.06 26.23
CA LEU A 49 11.52 -7.43 25.94
C LEU A 49 10.26 -8.25 25.56
N SER A 50 10.45 -9.23 24.69
CA SER A 50 9.44 -10.24 24.42
C SER A 50 9.10 -11.02 25.69
N GLN A 51 7.89 -11.61 25.74
CA GLN A 51 7.56 -12.59 26.78
C GLN A 51 8.31 -13.91 26.58
N ASP A 52 8.75 -14.19 25.35
CA ASP A 52 9.62 -15.32 25.05
C ASP A 52 11.09 -14.93 25.28
N PRO A 53 11.76 -15.52 26.30
CA PRO A 53 13.14 -15.18 26.61
C PRO A 53 14.15 -15.61 25.55
N ASP A 54 13.78 -16.52 24.67
CA ASP A 54 14.63 -17.01 23.59
C ASP A 54 14.58 -16.11 22.35
N LEU A 55 13.54 -15.27 22.22
CA LEU A 55 13.43 -14.31 21.12
C LEU A 55 14.48 -13.19 21.26
N PRO A 56 15.19 -12.84 20.20
CA PRO A 56 16.08 -11.69 20.18
C PRO A 56 15.35 -10.41 20.59
N ASP A 57 16.09 -9.44 21.13
CA ASP A 57 15.51 -8.14 21.48
C ASP A 57 14.88 -7.44 20.27
N TRP A 58 13.79 -6.76 20.52
CA TRP A 58 13.06 -6.02 19.49
C TRP A 58 13.66 -4.64 19.18
N ASN A 59 14.75 -4.26 19.82
CA ASN A 59 15.36 -2.97 19.55
C ASN A 59 15.78 -2.91 18.07
N PRO A 60 15.26 -1.97 17.31
CA PRO A 60 15.61 -1.84 15.90
C PRO A 60 17.08 -1.45 15.75
N ARG A 61 17.72 -1.96 14.72
CA ARG A 61 19.09 -1.55 14.35
C ARG A 61 19.00 -0.34 13.44
N GLY A 62 19.20 0.85 14.01
CA GLY A 62 19.14 2.12 13.31
C GLY A 62 20.13 2.21 12.15
N CYS A 63 19.83 3.12 11.22
CA CYS A 63 20.65 3.31 10.04
C CYS A 63 20.96 4.79 9.78
N GLN A 64 21.86 5.06 8.85
CA GLN A 64 22.30 6.42 8.50
C GLN A 64 21.15 7.35 8.11
N LYS A 65 20.08 6.83 7.47
CA LYS A 65 18.91 7.64 7.09
C LYS A 65 18.28 8.34 8.30
N GLY A 66 18.06 7.58 9.39
CA GLY A 66 17.51 8.12 10.62
C GLY A 66 18.46 9.11 11.29
N LEU A 67 19.75 8.75 11.35
CA LEU A 67 20.75 9.57 12.05
C LEU A 67 21.07 10.90 11.36
N VAL A 68 20.86 11.03 10.03
CA VAL A 68 21.05 12.29 9.30
C VAL A 68 19.77 13.09 9.11
N SER A 69 18.63 12.57 9.53
CA SER A 69 17.32 13.16 9.23
C SER A 69 17.05 14.52 9.92
N HIS A 70 17.84 14.88 10.93
CA HIS A 70 17.80 16.20 11.57
C HIS A 70 18.59 17.27 10.79
N ARG A 71 19.36 16.86 9.77
CA ARG A 71 20.19 17.78 9.01
C ARG A 71 19.32 18.52 8.01
N HIS A 72 19.33 19.83 8.09
CA HIS A 72 18.61 20.68 7.18
C HIS A 72 19.55 21.12 6.07
N ASP A 73 19.34 20.64 4.87
CA ASP A 73 20.13 21.00 3.71
C ASP A 73 19.60 22.27 3.02
N ALA A 74 20.26 22.67 1.95
CA ALA A 74 19.93 23.87 1.18
C ALA A 74 18.54 23.83 0.49
N ARG A 75 17.84 22.69 0.54
CA ARG A 75 16.50 22.55 -0.04
C ARG A 75 15.37 22.66 0.97
N ARG A 76 15.66 22.94 2.23
CA ARG A 76 14.65 23.21 3.26
C ARG A 76 13.81 24.43 2.86
N ILE A 77 12.49 24.29 2.92
CA ILE A 77 11.56 25.41 2.72
C ILE A 77 11.38 26.11 4.08
N LEU A 78 11.74 27.38 4.15
CA LEU A 78 11.72 28.17 5.39
C LEU A 78 10.60 29.22 5.42
N TYR A 79 10.05 29.57 4.27
CA TYR A 79 9.08 30.65 4.09
C TYR A 79 8.03 30.26 3.06
N PRO A 80 6.83 30.87 3.11
CA PRO A 80 5.86 30.73 2.02
C PRO A 80 6.38 31.34 0.72
N PHE A 81 6.16 30.64 -0.38
CA PHE A 81 6.52 31.09 -1.72
C PHE A 81 5.34 31.04 -2.67
N ARG A 82 5.29 32.03 -3.55
CA ARG A 82 4.40 32.11 -4.70
C ARG A 82 5.23 32.04 -5.99
N ARG A 83 4.77 31.28 -6.97
CA ARG A 83 5.36 31.26 -8.29
C ARG A 83 5.22 32.64 -8.97
N ALA A 84 6.29 33.14 -9.53
CA ALA A 84 6.32 34.45 -10.22
C ALA A 84 6.36 34.31 -11.74
N GLY A 85 6.97 33.24 -12.27
CA GLY A 85 7.12 32.98 -13.70
C GLY A 85 6.26 31.80 -14.20
N GLU A 86 6.73 31.17 -15.28
CA GLU A 86 6.09 29.97 -15.82
C GLU A 86 6.22 28.78 -14.84
N ARG A 87 5.26 27.83 -14.89
CA ARG A 87 5.25 26.62 -14.07
C ARG A 87 6.48 25.76 -14.41
N GLY A 88 7.31 25.47 -13.41
CA GLY A 88 8.58 24.77 -13.58
C GLY A 88 9.75 25.66 -14.04
N GLY A 89 9.55 26.95 -14.21
CA GLY A 89 10.60 27.89 -14.61
C GLY A 89 11.59 28.27 -13.50
N GLY A 90 11.25 28.02 -12.24
CA GLY A 90 12.14 28.27 -11.11
C GLY A 90 12.04 29.69 -10.53
N ASP A 91 11.17 30.53 -11.04
CA ASP A 91 10.98 31.90 -10.55
C ASP A 91 10.00 31.97 -9.37
N TRP A 92 10.53 32.26 -8.19
CA TRP A 92 9.79 32.26 -6.94
C TRP A 92 9.86 33.62 -6.25
N GLN A 93 8.72 34.02 -5.68
CA GLN A 93 8.60 35.19 -4.82
C GLN A 93 8.25 34.75 -3.40
N ARG A 94 9.08 35.11 -2.42
CA ARG A 94 8.70 35.01 -1.01
C ARG A 94 7.50 35.93 -0.75
N VAL A 95 6.50 35.40 -0.06
CA VAL A 95 5.30 36.11 0.36
C VAL A 95 5.07 35.90 1.86
N SER A 96 4.28 36.75 2.50
CA SER A 96 3.87 36.50 3.88
C SER A 96 2.84 35.39 3.96
N TRP A 97 2.72 34.75 5.11
CA TRP A 97 1.65 33.76 5.40
C TRP A 97 0.26 34.37 5.11
N ALA A 98 0.00 35.60 5.60
CA ALA A 98 -1.28 36.28 5.38
C ALA A 98 -1.60 36.44 3.90
N GLN A 99 -0.61 36.84 3.10
CA GLN A 99 -0.76 36.98 1.65
C GLN A 99 -0.98 35.63 0.98
N ALA A 100 -0.13 34.63 1.26
CA ALA A 100 -0.25 33.28 0.66
C ALA A 100 -1.62 32.67 0.93
N LEU A 101 -2.04 32.66 2.20
CA LEU A 101 -3.32 32.07 2.60
C LEU A 101 -4.52 32.79 1.99
N SER A 102 -4.45 34.14 1.89
CA SER A 102 -5.53 34.92 1.25
C SER A 102 -5.66 34.62 -0.23
N GLU A 103 -4.55 34.59 -0.95
CA GLU A 103 -4.53 34.27 -2.39
C GLU A 103 -4.96 32.84 -2.68
N ILE A 104 -4.54 31.85 -1.83
CA ILE A 104 -4.95 30.44 -1.91
C ILE A 104 -6.46 30.30 -1.64
N ALA A 105 -6.95 30.95 -0.57
CA ALA A 105 -8.36 30.93 -0.20
C ALA A 105 -9.24 31.50 -1.31
N ASP A 106 -8.86 32.64 -1.90
CA ASP A 106 -9.59 33.26 -3.01
C ASP A 106 -9.65 32.31 -4.22
N LYS A 107 -8.53 31.67 -4.57
CA LYS A 107 -8.51 30.69 -5.67
C LYS A 107 -9.41 29.49 -5.41
N LEU A 108 -9.39 28.92 -4.19
CA LEU A 108 -10.26 27.81 -3.82
C LEU A 108 -11.73 28.21 -3.87
N ILE A 109 -12.09 29.38 -3.37
CA ILE A 109 -13.46 29.91 -3.43
C ILE A 109 -13.89 30.15 -4.88
N ASP A 110 -13.00 30.67 -5.73
CA ASP A 110 -13.27 30.84 -7.16
C ASP A 110 -13.57 29.51 -7.86
N VAL A 111 -12.74 28.47 -7.60
CA VAL A 111 -12.94 27.15 -8.15
C VAL A 111 -14.27 26.53 -7.66
N ILE A 112 -14.55 26.64 -6.36
CA ILE A 112 -15.83 26.15 -5.79
C ILE A 112 -17.03 26.84 -6.47
N ALA A 113 -16.96 28.15 -6.65
CA ALA A 113 -18.06 28.95 -7.18
C ALA A 113 -18.29 28.73 -8.68
N LYS A 114 -17.23 28.53 -9.46
CA LYS A 114 -17.29 28.47 -10.94
C LYS A 114 -17.32 27.05 -11.46
N ASP A 115 -16.48 26.19 -10.91
CA ASP A 115 -16.17 24.87 -11.43
C ASP A 115 -16.69 23.73 -10.55
N GLY A 116 -17.04 24.01 -9.28
CA GLY A 116 -17.50 23.05 -8.29
C GLY A 116 -16.35 22.41 -7.51
N VAL A 117 -16.64 22.03 -6.27
CA VAL A 117 -15.65 21.49 -5.31
C VAL A 117 -15.04 20.17 -5.79
N GLU A 118 -15.76 19.39 -6.58
CA GLU A 118 -15.29 18.13 -7.15
C GLU A 118 -14.13 18.29 -8.15
N THR A 119 -13.83 19.51 -8.59
CA THR A 119 -12.66 19.83 -9.42
C THR A 119 -11.41 20.15 -8.60
N ILE A 120 -11.55 20.20 -7.29
CA ILE A 120 -10.43 20.23 -6.32
C ILE A 120 -10.12 18.80 -5.92
N VAL A 121 -8.85 18.39 -5.92
CA VAL A 121 -8.44 17.03 -5.57
C VAL A 121 -7.33 17.08 -4.53
N ARG A 122 -7.45 16.26 -3.48
CA ARG A 122 -6.39 16.12 -2.48
C ARG A 122 -5.49 14.93 -2.78
N PHE A 123 -4.19 15.12 -2.60
CA PHE A 123 -3.17 14.09 -2.72
C PHE A 123 -2.34 14.04 -1.43
N PRO A 124 -2.78 13.29 -0.44
CA PRO A 124 -1.97 13.03 0.75
C PRO A 124 -0.83 12.08 0.41
N GLY A 125 0.23 12.12 1.18
CA GLY A 125 1.35 11.21 1.04
C GLY A 125 1.74 10.56 2.36
N SER A 126 2.57 9.52 2.28
CA SER A 126 3.06 8.78 3.44
C SER A 126 4.08 9.57 4.30
N GLY A 127 4.35 10.81 3.93
CA GLY A 127 5.11 11.76 4.75
C GLY A 127 4.35 12.30 5.96
N THR A 128 3.01 12.24 5.95
CA THR A 128 2.12 12.76 7.01
C THR A 128 1.09 11.70 7.36
N LEU A 129 1.49 10.67 8.10
CA LEU A 129 0.62 9.55 8.49
C LEU A 129 0.27 9.55 9.99
N GLY A 130 0.71 10.53 10.75
CA GLY A 130 0.39 10.69 12.15
C GLY A 130 -0.74 11.67 12.40
N SER A 131 -0.93 12.04 13.67
CA SER A 131 -1.94 13.04 14.08
C SER A 131 -1.76 14.41 13.42
N GLU A 132 -0.58 14.71 12.90
CA GLU A 132 -0.29 15.94 12.17
C GLU A 132 -1.13 16.13 10.91
N SER A 133 -1.59 15.06 10.27
CA SER A 133 -2.44 15.16 9.06
C SER A 133 -3.89 15.56 9.33
N ALA A 134 -4.32 15.49 10.58
CA ALA A 134 -5.71 15.64 10.99
C ALA A 134 -6.40 16.91 10.49
N GLY A 135 -5.69 18.05 10.54
CA GLY A 135 -6.26 19.34 10.12
C GLY A 135 -6.59 19.38 8.65
N PHE A 136 -5.67 18.92 7.79
CA PHE A 136 -5.92 18.89 6.35
C PHE A 136 -7.02 17.90 5.98
N GLU A 137 -7.05 16.73 6.62
CA GLU A 137 -8.12 15.77 6.39
C GLU A 137 -9.49 16.33 6.81
N ALA A 138 -9.56 16.95 8.00
CA ALA A 138 -10.79 17.58 8.48
C ALA A 138 -11.25 18.73 7.56
N LEU A 139 -10.33 19.56 7.06
CA LEU A 139 -10.66 20.64 6.14
C LEU A 139 -11.18 20.11 4.80
N MET A 140 -10.50 19.13 4.23
CA MET A 140 -10.90 18.53 2.95
C MET A 140 -12.24 17.79 3.06
N ASP A 141 -12.48 17.10 4.17
CA ASP A 141 -13.75 16.43 4.44
C ASP A 141 -14.90 17.42 4.69
N ALA A 142 -14.65 18.52 5.38
CA ALA A 142 -15.63 19.59 5.55
C ALA A 142 -16.06 20.21 4.22
N LEU A 143 -15.11 20.40 3.32
CA LEU A 143 -15.37 20.86 1.96
C LEU A 143 -15.99 19.76 1.06
N GLY A 144 -15.77 18.50 1.35
CA GLY A 144 -16.16 17.38 0.49
C GLY A 144 -15.23 17.19 -0.72
N VAL A 145 -13.97 17.54 -0.58
CA VAL A 145 -12.97 17.39 -1.64
C VAL A 145 -12.70 15.93 -1.95
N PRO A 146 -12.76 15.49 -3.21
CA PRO A 146 -12.46 14.13 -3.61
C PRO A 146 -11.05 13.68 -3.22
N TYR A 147 -10.95 12.40 -2.90
CA TYR A 147 -9.70 11.74 -2.56
C TYR A 147 -9.21 10.87 -3.73
N ALA A 148 -7.97 11.04 -4.13
CA ALA A 148 -7.30 10.11 -5.03
C ALA A 148 -6.45 9.12 -4.19
N PRO A 149 -6.69 7.81 -4.30
CA PRO A 149 -5.99 6.82 -3.49
C PRO A 149 -4.49 6.81 -3.74
N ALA A 150 -3.69 6.98 -2.68
CA ALA A 150 -2.23 7.00 -2.80
C ALA A 150 -1.66 5.62 -3.20
N THR A 151 -2.31 4.53 -2.78
CA THR A 151 -1.95 3.16 -3.14
C THR A 151 -2.01 2.93 -4.64
N ASN A 152 -3.05 3.46 -5.29
CA ASN A 152 -3.21 3.44 -6.75
C ASN A 152 -1.99 4.07 -7.46
N GLU A 153 -1.56 5.25 -7.03
CA GLU A 153 -0.41 5.95 -7.65
C GLU A 153 0.92 5.21 -7.47
N LEU A 154 1.06 4.46 -6.38
CA LEU A 154 2.28 3.75 -6.03
C LEU A 154 2.32 2.33 -6.60
N GLY A 155 1.17 1.80 -7.03
CA GLY A 155 1.01 0.37 -7.34
C GLY A 155 1.19 -0.49 -6.10
N ASP A 156 0.78 0.01 -4.94
CA ASP A 156 0.89 -0.70 -3.65
C ASP A 156 -0.39 -1.49 -3.33
N GLU A 157 -1.19 -1.76 -4.35
CA GLU A 157 -2.38 -2.61 -4.23
C GLU A 157 -2.01 -4.07 -4.01
N HIS A 158 -2.77 -4.73 -3.16
CA HIS A 158 -2.71 -6.17 -2.89
C HIS A 158 -3.98 -6.85 -3.40
N LEU A 159 -4.22 -6.73 -4.69
CA LEU A 159 -5.45 -7.23 -5.30
C LEU A 159 -5.57 -8.75 -5.15
N GLY A 160 -4.48 -9.50 -5.30
CA GLY A 160 -4.50 -10.95 -5.10
C GLY A 160 -4.89 -11.35 -3.67
N SER A 161 -4.35 -10.65 -2.66
CA SER A 161 -4.74 -10.81 -1.26
C SER A 161 -6.23 -10.47 -1.04
N ALA A 162 -6.68 -9.34 -1.61
CA ALA A 162 -8.07 -8.93 -1.55
C ALA A 162 -9.02 -9.93 -2.21
N LEU A 163 -8.64 -10.52 -3.34
CA LEU A 163 -9.42 -11.55 -4.04
C LEU A 163 -9.52 -12.84 -3.21
N VAL A 164 -8.44 -13.25 -2.54
CA VAL A 164 -8.42 -14.51 -1.78
C VAL A 164 -9.00 -14.36 -0.39
N PHE A 165 -8.63 -13.33 0.36
CA PHE A 165 -9.04 -13.15 1.76
C PHE A 165 -10.25 -12.22 1.93
N GLY A 166 -10.64 -11.49 0.89
CA GLY A 166 -11.63 -10.41 0.97
C GLY A 166 -11.09 -9.14 1.64
N GLN A 167 -9.77 -9.08 1.85
CA GLN A 167 -9.08 -7.95 2.49
C GLN A 167 -7.66 -7.81 1.93
N PRO A 168 -7.22 -6.58 1.61
CA PRO A 168 -5.96 -6.36 0.91
C PRO A 168 -4.74 -6.51 1.82
N PHE A 169 -4.90 -6.29 3.13
CA PHE A 169 -3.80 -6.19 4.06
C PHE A 169 -3.81 -7.37 5.02
N VAL A 170 -2.92 -8.31 4.77
CA VAL A 170 -2.69 -9.47 5.63
C VAL A 170 -1.19 -9.56 5.90
N GLY A 171 -0.81 -9.57 7.17
CA GLY A 171 0.59 -9.69 7.57
C GLY A 171 0.75 -9.83 9.07
N GLY A 172 1.82 -10.48 9.48
CA GLY A 172 2.21 -10.63 10.87
C GLY A 172 3.39 -9.74 11.24
N SER A 173 3.70 -9.64 12.52
CA SER A 173 4.91 -8.98 12.98
C SER A 173 6.17 -9.75 12.58
N VAL A 174 7.28 -9.03 12.48
CA VAL A 174 8.56 -9.56 11.95
C VAL A 174 9.20 -10.62 12.84
N ASP A 175 8.87 -10.65 14.11
CA ASP A 175 9.32 -11.67 15.06
C ASP A 175 8.77 -13.07 14.75
N ASN A 176 7.73 -13.20 13.92
CA ASN A 176 7.31 -14.49 13.39
C ASN A 176 8.43 -15.22 12.65
N TRP A 177 9.40 -14.52 12.07
CA TRP A 177 10.52 -15.16 11.38
C TRP A 177 11.35 -16.05 12.30
N TRP A 178 11.42 -15.72 13.58
CA TRP A 178 12.10 -16.51 14.59
C TRP A 178 11.48 -17.89 14.82
N TYR A 179 10.18 -17.98 14.68
CA TYR A 179 9.41 -19.22 14.88
C TYR A 179 9.19 -20.02 13.59
N SER A 180 9.79 -19.63 12.49
CA SER A 180 9.65 -20.31 11.20
C SER A 180 10.75 -21.33 11.01
N ASP A 181 10.42 -22.50 10.43
CA ASP A 181 11.43 -23.42 9.90
C ASP A 181 12.02 -22.89 8.59
N LEU A 182 11.17 -22.20 7.81
CA LEU A 182 11.50 -21.69 6.50
C LEU A 182 10.91 -20.28 6.30
N VAL A 183 11.75 -19.33 5.89
CA VAL A 183 11.33 -18.01 5.46
C VAL A 183 11.57 -17.86 3.96
N LEU A 184 10.50 -17.58 3.22
CA LEU A 184 10.53 -17.28 1.79
C LEU A 184 10.53 -15.76 1.58
N ILE A 185 11.68 -15.18 1.26
CA ILE A 185 11.75 -13.79 0.77
C ILE A 185 11.38 -13.83 -0.71
N TRP A 186 10.14 -13.48 -1.03
CA TRP A 186 9.63 -13.58 -2.39
C TRP A 186 9.01 -12.24 -2.84
N GLY A 187 9.73 -11.51 -3.67
CA GLY A 187 9.35 -10.18 -4.14
C GLY A 187 9.77 -9.03 -3.21
N GLY A 188 10.16 -9.30 -1.97
CA GLY A 188 10.67 -8.33 -1.02
C GLY A 188 12.20 -8.21 -1.02
N ASN A 189 12.71 -7.10 -0.48
CA ASN A 189 14.14 -6.91 -0.23
C ASN A 189 14.36 -6.31 1.18
N PRO A 190 14.03 -7.06 2.26
CA PRO A 190 14.06 -6.55 3.63
C PRO A 190 15.43 -6.03 4.06
N ALA A 191 16.55 -6.52 3.51
CA ALA A 191 17.87 -5.97 3.78
C ALA A 191 18.03 -4.49 3.38
N TYR A 192 17.21 -4.01 2.43
CA TYR A 192 17.18 -2.60 2.02
C TYR A 192 15.93 -1.87 2.52
N THR A 193 14.79 -2.55 2.63
CA THR A 193 13.50 -1.92 2.92
C THR A 193 13.11 -1.99 4.39
N ASN A 194 13.59 -3.01 5.11
CA ASN A 194 13.32 -3.23 6.53
C ASN A 194 14.62 -3.37 7.35
N ILE A 195 15.54 -2.42 7.15
CA ILE A 195 16.89 -2.47 7.72
C ILE A 195 16.85 -2.61 9.24
N SER A 196 15.97 -1.86 9.88
CA SER A 196 15.85 -1.80 11.34
C SER A 196 15.53 -3.16 11.97
N ASN A 197 14.76 -3.99 11.27
CA ASN A 197 14.25 -5.26 11.78
C ASN A 197 14.95 -6.47 11.16
N PHE A 198 15.85 -6.23 10.21
CA PHE A 198 16.50 -7.31 9.45
C PHE A 198 17.34 -8.23 10.34
N HIS A 199 17.80 -7.75 11.49
CA HIS A 199 18.55 -8.57 12.45
C HIS A 199 17.73 -9.78 12.91
N LEU A 200 16.40 -9.66 13.11
CA LEU A 200 15.54 -10.79 13.50
C LEU A 200 15.61 -11.93 12.48
N LEU A 201 15.62 -11.62 11.19
CA LEU A 201 15.78 -12.64 10.15
C LEU A 201 17.18 -13.28 10.20
N THR A 202 18.21 -12.48 10.42
CA THR A 202 19.59 -12.98 10.52
C THR A 202 19.77 -13.87 11.76
N GLU A 203 19.21 -13.46 12.89
CA GLU A 203 19.27 -14.24 14.13
C GLU A 203 18.41 -15.49 14.07
N ALA A 204 17.23 -15.44 13.45
CA ALA A 204 16.40 -16.61 13.16
C ALA A 204 17.19 -17.65 12.34
N ARG A 205 17.95 -17.19 11.33
CA ARG A 205 18.80 -18.07 10.54
C ARG A 205 19.90 -18.73 11.39
N TYR A 206 20.51 -18.02 12.34
CA TYR A 206 21.45 -18.63 13.29
C TYR A 206 20.80 -19.61 14.24
N ASN A 207 19.49 -19.46 14.51
CA ASN A 207 18.69 -20.39 15.31
C ASN A 207 18.15 -21.59 14.50
N GLY A 208 18.51 -21.72 13.22
CA GLY A 208 18.16 -22.86 12.39
C GLY A 208 17.05 -22.63 11.37
N THR A 209 16.42 -21.46 11.35
CA THR A 209 15.49 -21.07 10.28
C THR A 209 16.21 -21.03 8.94
N ARG A 210 15.70 -21.77 7.98
CA ARG A 210 16.21 -21.70 6.60
C ARG A 210 15.63 -20.50 5.87
N VAL A 211 16.45 -19.76 5.15
CA VAL A 211 16.04 -18.58 4.38
C VAL A 211 16.24 -18.82 2.88
N VAL A 212 15.16 -18.75 2.12
CA VAL A 212 15.16 -18.85 0.65
C VAL A 212 14.76 -17.50 0.06
N CYS A 213 15.61 -16.94 -0.80
CA CYS A 213 15.32 -15.70 -1.53
C CYS A 213 14.95 -16.02 -2.98
N ILE A 214 13.71 -15.74 -3.36
CA ILE A 214 13.19 -15.89 -4.72
C ILE A 214 13.12 -14.49 -5.33
N ALA A 215 14.05 -14.22 -6.24
CA ALA A 215 14.21 -12.89 -6.83
C ALA A 215 14.92 -12.97 -8.19
N PRO A 216 14.60 -12.07 -9.13
CA PRO A 216 15.23 -12.08 -10.46
C PRO A 216 16.71 -11.65 -10.43
N ASP A 217 17.10 -10.83 -9.46
CA ASP A 217 18.48 -10.37 -9.24
C ASP A 217 19.08 -10.97 -7.96
N TYR A 218 20.40 -11.04 -7.90
CA TYR A 218 21.11 -11.38 -6.66
C TYR A 218 21.07 -10.18 -5.71
N SER A 219 19.91 -10.00 -5.10
CA SER A 219 19.60 -8.84 -4.28
C SER A 219 20.40 -8.83 -2.95
N PRO A 220 20.46 -7.68 -2.26
CA PRO A 220 21.04 -7.61 -0.91
C PRO A 220 20.45 -8.62 0.08
N SER A 221 19.17 -8.95 -0.05
CA SER A 221 18.55 -10.00 0.77
C SER A 221 19.00 -11.40 0.37
N ALA A 222 19.31 -11.64 -0.91
CA ALA A 222 19.85 -12.91 -1.38
C ALA A 222 21.24 -13.22 -0.81
N ILE A 223 22.04 -12.18 -0.50
CA ILE A 223 23.36 -12.35 0.16
C ILE A 223 23.22 -13.02 1.54
N HIS A 224 22.10 -12.78 2.21
CA HIS A 224 21.82 -13.28 3.55
C HIS A 224 20.93 -14.54 3.56
N ALA A 225 20.58 -15.07 2.39
CA ALA A 225 19.79 -16.28 2.26
C ALA A 225 20.67 -17.55 2.16
N ASP A 226 20.10 -18.71 2.52
CA ASP A 226 20.73 -20.01 2.33
C ASP A 226 20.63 -20.51 0.89
N LEU A 227 19.59 -20.04 0.19
CA LEU A 227 19.35 -20.35 -1.22
C LEU A 227 18.79 -19.11 -1.94
N TRP A 228 19.38 -18.80 -3.09
CA TRP A 228 18.81 -17.88 -4.05
C TRP A 228 18.18 -18.65 -5.22
N VAL A 229 16.92 -18.36 -5.51
CA VAL A 229 16.16 -18.94 -6.63
C VAL A 229 15.97 -17.84 -7.69
N PRO A 230 16.72 -17.89 -8.80
CA PRO A 230 16.72 -16.86 -9.84
C PRO A 230 15.51 -16.99 -10.77
N VAL A 231 14.35 -16.49 -10.35
CA VAL A 231 13.13 -16.50 -11.16
C VAL A 231 13.19 -15.41 -12.25
N ASN A 232 12.64 -15.67 -13.44
CA ASN A 232 12.48 -14.66 -14.47
C ASN A 232 11.41 -13.64 -14.04
N ILE A 233 11.60 -12.36 -14.39
CA ILE A 233 10.65 -11.28 -14.05
C ILE A 233 9.26 -11.65 -14.60
N GLY A 234 8.21 -11.54 -13.75
CA GLY A 234 6.82 -11.78 -14.13
C GLY A 234 6.41 -13.27 -14.25
N SER A 235 7.31 -14.21 -13.98
CA SER A 235 7.01 -15.65 -14.06
C SER A 235 6.80 -16.33 -12.70
N ASP A 236 6.62 -15.53 -11.66
CA ASP A 236 6.47 -15.98 -10.28
C ASP A 236 5.22 -16.85 -10.07
N ALA A 237 4.13 -16.54 -10.80
CA ALA A 237 2.92 -17.37 -10.77
C ALA A 237 3.19 -18.78 -11.32
N ALA A 238 3.94 -18.90 -12.42
CA ALA A 238 4.31 -20.22 -12.95
C ALA A 238 5.16 -21.02 -11.97
N LEU A 239 6.07 -20.37 -11.25
CA LEU A 239 6.87 -21.02 -10.21
C LEU A 239 5.98 -21.53 -9.07
N ALA A 240 5.09 -20.68 -8.54
CA ALA A 240 4.18 -21.04 -7.46
C ALA A 240 3.22 -22.17 -7.87
N LEU A 241 2.58 -22.06 -9.05
CA LEU A 241 1.65 -23.07 -9.56
C LEU A 241 2.34 -24.39 -9.87
N SER A 242 3.59 -24.37 -10.32
CA SER A 242 4.37 -25.59 -10.50
C SER A 242 4.68 -26.28 -9.16
N MET A 243 4.97 -25.52 -8.12
CA MET A 243 5.11 -26.09 -6.77
C MET A 243 3.77 -26.63 -6.26
N CYS A 244 2.65 -25.93 -6.53
CA CYS A 244 1.31 -26.46 -6.24
C CYS A 244 1.04 -27.77 -6.98
N GLN A 245 1.47 -27.89 -8.24
CA GLN A 245 1.34 -29.12 -9.03
C GLN A 245 2.07 -30.29 -8.37
N VAL A 246 3.30 -30.07 -7.91
CA VAL A 246 4.06 -31.11 -7.18
C VAL A 246 3.33 -31.50 -5.89
N ILE A 247 2.90 -30.53 -5.09
CA ILE A 247 2.20 -30.76 -3.82
C ILE A 247 0.90 -31.54 -4.02
N VAL A 248 0.11 -31.18 -5.02
CA VAL A 248 -1.17 -31.85 -5.30
C VAL A 248 -0.92 -33.26 -5.88
N SER A 249 0.00 -33.44 -6.82
CA SER A 249 0.27 -34.72 -7.45
C SER A 249 0.89 -35.75 -6.48
N GLU A 250 1.73 -35.28 -5.55
CA GLU A 250 2.35 -36.11 -4.52
C GLU A 250 1.48 -36.23 -3.23
N ARG A 251 0.30 -35.60 -3.22
CA ARG A 251 -0.65 -35.57 -2.08
C ARG A 251 -0.05 -35.05 -0.79
N LEU A 252 0.79 -34.00 -0.88
CA LEU A 252 1.47 -33.39 0.26
C LEU A 252 0.64 -32.27 0.92
N PHE A 253 -0.51 -31.91 0.36
CA PHE A 253 -1.36 -30.84 0.87
C PHE A 253 -2.11 -31.25 2.15
N LYS A 254 -2.45 -30.27 2.99
CA LYS A 254 -3.17 -30.47 4.27
C LYS A 254 -4.68 -30.53 4.02
N GLN A 255 -5.21 -31.77 3.84
CA GLN A 255 -6.59 -31.98 3.43
C GLN A 255 -7.63 -31.29 4.32
N ASP A 256 -7.48 -31.39 5.64
CA ASP A 256 -8.45 -30.81 6.58
C ASP A 256 -8.47 -29.28 6.50
N PHE A 257 -7.29 -28.66 6.41
CA PHE A 257 -7.16 -27.23 6.21
C PHE A 257 -7.82 -26.78 4.89
N VAL A 258 -7.52 -27.48 3.81
CA VAL A 258 -8.08 -27.19 2.47
C VAL A 258 -9.60 -27.29 2.48
N ARG A 259 -10.16 -28.34 3.08
CA ARG A 259 -11.61 -28.55 3.17
C ARG A 259 -12.33 -27.46 3.96
N GLU A 260 -11.74 -27.05 5.07
CA GLU A 260 -12.38 -26.11 6.00
C GLU A 260 -12.17 -24.65 5.57
N GLN A 261 -10.94 -24.28 5.22
CA GLN A 261 -10.55 -22.87 5.11
C GLN A 261 -10.72 -22.30 3.70
N THR A 262 -10.83 -23.15 2.68
CA THR A 262 -10.82 -22.70 1.28
C THR A 262 -12.13 -23.01 0.55
N ASP A 263 -12.33 -22.37 -0.59
CA ASP A 263 -13.43 -22.65 -1.53
C ASP A 263 -13.18 -23.90 -2.39
N LEU A 264 -12.03 -24.56 -2.23
CA LEU A 264 -11.65 -25.70 -3.06
C LEU A 264 -12.64 -26.89 -3.03
N PRO A 265 -13.39 -27.16 -1.95
CA PRO A 265 -14.45 -28.17 -1.97
C PRO A 265 -15.79 -27.70 -2.55
N ILE A 266 -15.97 -26.38 -2.79
CA ILE A 266 -17.22 -25.83 -3.31
C ILE A 266 -17.45 -26.33 -4.74
N LEU A 267 -18.71 -26.63 -5.06
CA LEU A 267 -19.09 -27.19 -6.35
C LEU A 267 -19.26 -26.13 -7.42
N VAL A 268 -18.71 -26.40 -8.59
CA VAL A 268 -18.84 -25.59 -9.80
C VAL A 268 -19.61 -26.39 -10.84
N ARG A 269 -20.56 -25.73 -11.51
CA ARG A 269 -21.37 -26.28 -12.58
C ARG A 269 -20.55 -26.45 -13.85
N ALA A 270 -20.63 -27.64 -14.45
CA ALA A 270 -19.89 -27.95 -15.68
C ALA A 270 -20.47 -27.26 -16.94
N ASP A 271 -21.72 -26.84 -16.89
CA ASP A 271 -22.41 -26.24 -18.04
C ASP A 271 -22.09 -24.74 -18.26
N ASN A 272 -21.71 -24.02 -17.19
CA ASN A 272 -21.48 -22.58 -17.28
C ASN A 272 -20.28 -22.04 -16.49
N GLY A 273 -19.55 -22.89 -15.76
CA GLY A 273 -18.39 -22.49 -14.97
C GLY A 273 -18.73 -21.64 -13.74
N LYS A 274 -20.01 -21.57 -13.34
CA LYS A 274 -20.42 -20.83 -12.14
C LYS A 274 -20.50 -21.77 -10.93
N PHE A 275 -20.32 -21.21 -9.74
CA PHE A 275 -20.61 -21.96 -8.53
C PHE A 275 -22.06 -22.47 -8.49
N LEU A 276 -22.27 -23.65 -7.92
CA LEU A 276 -23.60 -24.16 -7.61
C LEU A 276 -24.19 -23.39 -6.41
N ARG A 277 -25.28 -22.68 -6.65
CA ARG A 277 -25.98 -21.87 -5.64
C ARG A 277 -27.34 -22.43 -5.29
N GLU A 278 -27.89 -22.00 -4.15
CA GLU A 278 -29.23 -22.41 -3.78
C GLU A 278 -30.30 -21.99 -4.80
N GLY A 279 -30.12 -20.84 -5.45
CA GLY A 279 -30.98 -20.39 -6.54
C GLY A 279 -31.04 -21.32 -7.73
N ASP A 280 -29.98 -22.14 -7.98
CA ASP A 280 -29.97 -23.18 -9.01
C ASP A 280 -30.81 -24.39 -8.62
N LEU A 281 -30.84 -24.73 -7.33
CA LEU A 281 -31.49 -25.93 -6.81
C LEU A 281 -33.01 -25.74 -6.61
N LYS A 282 -33.41 -24.54 -6.20
CA LYS A 282 -34.81 -24.22 -5.94
C LYS A 282 -35.14 -22.80 -6.34
N ARG A 283 -36.35 -22.62 -6.86
CA ARG A 283 -36.84 -21.31 -7.27
C ARG A 283 -36.92 -20.36 -6.05
N GLY A 284 -36.31 -19.17 -6.15
CA GLY A 284 -36.26 -18.21 -5.05
C GLY A 284 -35.26 -18.56 -3.95
N GLY A 285 -34.35 -19.48 -4.23
CA GLY A 285 -33.19 -19.74 -3.36
C GLY A 285 -32.20 -18.59 -3.33
N ARG A 286 -31.27 -18.60 -2.37
CA ARG A 286 -30.22 -17.59 -2.19
C ARG A 286 -29.14 -17.72 -3.27
N ASP A 287 -28.62 -16.61 -3.76
CA ASP A 287 -27.52 -16.58 -4.71
C ASP A 287 -26.14 -16.55 -4.01
N ASP A 288 -26.14 -16.38 -2.70
CA ASP A 288 -24.94 -16.33 -1.87
C ASP A 288 -24.73 -17.57 -0.99
N LEU A 289 -25.55 -18.63 -1.13
CA LEU A 289 -25.42 -19.90 -0.45
C LEU A 289 -24.88 -20.97 -1.41
N TYR A 290 -23.71 -21.53 -1.07
CA TYR A 290 -22.94 -22.47 -1.86
C TYR A 290 -23.02 -23.89 -1.32
N TYR A 291 -22.58 -24.86 -2.12
CA TYR A 291 -22.73 -26.27 -1.81
C TYR A 291 -21.42 -27.04 -2.05
N PHE A 292 -21.24 -28.09 -1.26
CA PHE A 292 -20.24 -29.12 -1.48
C PHE A 292 -20.89 -30.52 -1.47
N TRP A 293 -20.16 -31.52 -1.94
CA TRP A 293 -20.56 -32.91 -1.82
C TRP A 293 -20.00 -33.48 -0.55
N ASP A 294 -20.84 -33.96 0.34
CA ASP A 294 -20.43 -34.58 1.60
C ASP A 294 -20.17 -36.05 1.41
N LEU A 295 -18.96 -36.54 1.73
CA LEU A 295 -18.53 -37.90 1.59
C LEU A 295 -19.15 -38.84 2.65
N GLU A 296 -19.47 -38.35 3.84
CA GLU A 296 -20.07 -39.13 4.92
C GLU A 296 -21.51 -39.50 4.58
N THR A 297 -22.27 -38.57 4.07
CA THR A 297 -23.67 -38.79 3.74
C THR A 297 -23.90 -39.24 2.28
N GLY A 298 -22.90 -39.03 1.42
CA GLY A 298 -23.04 -39.24 -0.02
C GLY A 298 -24.03 -38.27 -0.67
N LYS A 299 -24.23 -37.08 -0.14
CA LYS A 299 -25.24 -36.13 -0.58
C LYS A 299 -24.70 -34.71 -0.72
N LEU A 300 -25.47 -33.90 -1.41
CA LEU A 300 -25.24 -32.45 -1.47
C LEU A 300 -25.49 -31.83 -0.09
N ALA A 301 -24.56 -31.01 0.38
CA ALA A 301 -24.66 -30.27 1.63
C ALA A 301 -24.36 -28.78 1.42
N ALA A 302 -25.08 -27.92 2.12
CA ALA A 302 -24.83 -26.49 2.09
C ALA A 302 -23.54 -26.15 2.83
N ALA A 303 -22.72 -25.29 2.25
CA ALA A 303 -21.53 -24.76 2.92
C ALA A 303 -21.98 -23.82 4.07
N PRO A 304 -21.46 -23.98 5.29
CA PRO A 304 -21.80 -23.09 6.38
C PRO A 304 -21.52 -21.62 6.03
N TRP A 305 -22.48 -20.74 6.28
CA TRP A 305 -22.40 -19.31 5.94
C TRP A 305 -21.76 -18.49 7.05
N ASP A 306 -22.18 -18.74 8.29
CA ASP A 306 -21.79 -17.92 9.46
C ASP A 306 -20.56 -18.50 10.19
N SER A 307 -20.01 -19.61 9.74
CA SER A 307 -18.87 -20.26 10.34
C SER A 307 -18.08 -21.06 9.30
N LEU A 308 -16.79 -21.26 9.55
CA LEU A 308 -15.96 -22.20 8.78
C LEU A 308 -16.04 -23.64 9.31
N ALA A 309 -16.62 -23.84 10.50
CA ALA A 309 -16.72 -25.16 11.11
C ALA A 309 -17.61 -26.10 10.27
N LEU A 310 -17.07 -27.25 9.88
CA LEU A 310 -17.73 -28.23 9.03
C LEU A 310 -18.61 -29.22 9.83
N GLY A 311 -18.45 -29.26 11.16
CA GLY A 311 -19.09 -30.29 11.99
C GLY A 311 -18.60 -31.68 11.59
N ASP A 312 -19.54 -32.62 11.39
CA ASP A 312 -19.27 -33.98 10.96
C ASP A 312 -19.13 -34.12 9.43
N ALA A 313 -19.35 -33.06 8.67
CA ALA A 313 -19.29 -33.14 7.20
C ALA A 313 -17.84 -33.25 6.69
N VAL A 314 -17.65 -34.08 5.69
CA VAL A 314 -16.37 -34.27 4.98
C VAL A 314 -16.52 -33.88 3.52
N PRO A 315 -16.28 -32.60 3.17
CA PRO A 315 -16.42 -32.13 1.80
C PRO A 315 -15.49 -32.85 0.83
N ALA A 316 -16.03 -33.30 -0.30
CA ALA A 316 -15.26 -33.93 -1.37
C ALA A 316 -14.33 -32.89 -2.03
N LEU A 317 -13.07 -33.24 -2.23
CA LEU A 317 -12.11 -32.45 -3.01
C LEU A 317 -12.04 -32.91 -4.48
N GLU A 318 -12.28 -34.20 -4.70
CA GLU A 318 -12.18 -34.80 -6.04
C GLU A 318 -13.52 -35.45 -6.42
N GLY A 319 -13.75 -35.62 -7.72
CA GLY A 319 -14.93 -36.30 -8.25
C GLY A 319 -15.81 -35.43 -9.15
N LYS A 320 -16.78 -36.11 -9.75
CA LYS A 320 -17.84 -35.52 -10.57
C LYS A 320 -19.17 -36.03 -10.03
N PHE A 321 -20.08 -35.11 -9.77
CA PHE A 321 -21.36 -35.46 -9.19
C PHE A 321 -22.49 -34.97 -10.09
N ARG A 322 -23.64 -35.59 -10.01
CA ARG A 322 -24.87 -35.16 -10.67
C ARG A 322 -25.82 -34.60 -9.64
N VAL A 323 -26.37 -33.44 -9.94
CA VAL A 323 -27.25 -32.71 -9.02
C VAL A 323 -28.50 -32.30 -9.75
N ALA A 324 -29.64 -32.60 -9.16
CA ALA A 324 -30.93 -32.12 -9.67
C ALA A 324 -31.09 -30.63 -9.35
N THR A 325 -31.39 -29.84 -10.38
CA THR A 325 -31.67 -28.41 -10.26
C THR A 325 -33.11 -28.11 -10.67
N ALA A 326 -33.54 -26.86 -10.48
CA ALA A 326 -34.84 -26.40 -10.94
C ALA A 326 -35.05 -26.57 -12.47
N ASN A 327 -33.95 -26.65 -13.24
CA ASN A 327 -33.98 -26.72 -14.71
C ASN A 327 -33.51 -28.07 -15.29
N GLY A 328 -33.37 -29.10 -14.47
CA GLY A 328 -32.90 -30.41 -14.87
C GLY A 328 -31.67 -30.87 -14.10
N GLU A 329 -31.12 -32.01 -14.45
CA GLU A 329 -29.91 -32.56 -13.84
C GLU A 329 -28.66 -31.96 -14.49
N ILE A 330 -27.70 -31.55 -13.70
CA ILE A 330 -26.41 -31.01 -14.16
C ILE A 330 -25.24 -31.77 -13.55
N GLU A 331 -24.11 -31.80 -14.23
CA GLU A 331 -22.83 -32.25 -13.67
C GLU A 331 -22.16 -31.08 -12.91
N VAL A 332 -21.60 -31.38 -11.74
CA VAL A 332 -20.82 -30.46 -10.92
C VAL A 332 -19.50 -31.09 -10.49
N LYS A 333 -18.49 -30.27 -10.28
CA LYS A 333 -17.17 -30.67 -9.78
C LYS A 333 -16.75 -29.76 -8.63
N PRO A 334 -16.01 -30.27 -7.62
CA PRO A 334 -15.32 -29.41 -6.68
C PRO A 334 -14.29 -28.52 -7.39
N VAL A 335 -14.08 -27.30 -6.89
CA VAL A 335 -13.00 -26.42 -7.39
C VAL A 335 -11.65 -27.12 -7.38
N PHE A 336 -11.35 -27.94 -6.36
CA PHE A 336 -10.10 -28.69 -6.30
C PHE A 336 -9.89 -29.64 -7.48
N GLU A 337 -10.94 -30.29 -7.99
CA GLU A 337 -10.83 -31.11 -9.20
C GLU A 337 -10.49 -30.26 -10.43
N LEU A 338 -11.10 -29.07 -10.56
CA LEU A 338 -10.76 -28.11 -11.59
C LEU A 338 -9.31 -27.61 -11.44
N LEU A 339 -8.90 -27.30 -10.22
CA LEU A 339 -7.53 -26.90 -9.92
C LEU A 339 -6.54 -28.01 -10.29
N LYS A 340 -6.83 -29.26 -9.95
CA LYS A 340 -5.98 -30.40 -10.31
C LYS A 340 -5.85 -30.58 -11.84
N GLU A 341 -6.94 -30.37 -12.58
CA GLU A 341 -6.92 -30.36 -14.04
C GLU A 341 -6.08 -29.19 -14.57
N HIS A 342 -6.26 -28.00 -14.05
CA HIS A 342 -5.52 -26.77 -14.41
C HIS A 342 -4.01 -26.91 -14.15
N LEU A 343 -3.62 -27.42 -13.00
CA LEU A 343 -2.21 -27.58 -12.61
C LEU A 343 -1.42 -28.53 -13.51
N ARG A 344 -2.05 -29.37 -14.34
CA ARG A 344 -1.33 -30.24 -15.29
C ARG A 344 -0.47 -29.47 -16.28
N SER A 345 -0.86 -28.25 -16.62
CA SER A 345 -0.10 -27.36 -17.50
C SER A 345 1.15 -26.76 -16.85
N TYR A 346 1.29 -26.88 -15.53
CA TYR A 346 2.39 -26.34 -14.74
C TYR A 346 3.38 -27.41 -14.27
N ALA A 347 3.55 -28.50 -15.04
CA ALA A 347 4.59 -29.49 -14.73
C ALA A 347 5.95 -28.82 -14.56
N PRO A 348 6.82 -29.26 -13.63
CA PRO A 348 8.10 -28.60 -13.35
C PRO A 348 8.99 -28.41 -14.58
N GLU A 349 8.93 -29.30 -15.57
CA GLU A 349 9.67 -29.17 -16.82
C GLU A 349 9.16 -28.03 -17.69
N GLU A 350 7.82 -27.82 -17.71
CA GLU A 350 7.20 -26.71 -18.44
C GLU A 350 7.49 -25.38 -17.74
N ALA A 351 7.31 -25.35 -16.42
CA ALA A 351 7.58 -24.17 -15.62
C ALA A 351 9.05 -23.76 -15.67
N ALA A 352 9.98 -24.71 -15.74
CA ALA A 352 11.41 -24.41 -15.87
C ALA A 352 11.74 -23.59 -17.12
N ARG A 353 11.02 -23.79 -18.22
CA ARG A 353 11.21 -23.01 -19.46
C ARG A 353 10.74 -21.56 -19.32
N VAL A 354 9.69 -21.34 -18.54
CA VAL A 354 9.12 -20.01 -18.31
C VAL A 354 9.90 -19.26 -17.23
N THR A 355 10.16 -19.94 -16.12
CA THR A 355 10.74 -19.31 -14.91
C THR A 355 12.26 -19.19 -14.93
N GLY A 356 12.94 -20.03 -15.73
CA GLY A 356 14.40 -20.17 -15.68
C GLY A 356 14.90 -20.96 -14.46
N VAL A 357 14.00 -21.46 -13.59
CA VAL A 357 14.32 -22.29 -12.41
C VAL A 357 14.29 -23.76 -12.80
N SER A 358 15.31 -24.53 -12.47
CA SER A 358 15.35 -25.94 -12.87
C SER A 358 14.19 -26.76 -12.25
N ALA A 359 13.67 -27.73 -13.00
CA ALA A 359 12.61 -28.63 -12.54
C ALA A 359 12.99 -29.35 -11.22
N ALA A 360 14.26 -29.70 -11.05
CA ALA A 360 14.76 -30.31 -9.83
C ALA A 360 14.65 -29.38 -8.63
N MET A 361 14.99 -28.10 -8.79
CA MET A 361 14.87 -27.08 -7.75
C MET A 361 13.41 -26.82 -7.40
N ILE A 362 12.52 -26.72 -8.40
CA ILE A 362 11.07 -26.56 -8.19
C ILE A 362 10.53 -27.70 -7.31
N ARG A 363 10.85 -28.96 -7.64
CA ARG A 363 10.42 -30.13 -6.85
C ARG A 363 11.01 -30.13 -5.44
N ALA A 364 12.29 -29.79 -5.31
CA ALA A 364 12.95 -29.77 -4.01
C ALA A 364 12.30 -28.73 -3.10
N LEU A 365 12.09 -27.52 -3.60
CA LEU A 365 11.48 -26.42 -2.84
C LEU A 365 10.01 -26.70 -2.51
N ALA A 366 9.23 -27.26 -3.44
CA ALA A 366 7.84 -27.65 -3.19
C ALA A 366 7.72 -28.65 -2.05
N ARG A 367 8.57 -29.68 -2.03
CA ARG A 367 8.59 -30.67 -0.96
C ARG A 367 9.09 -30.08 0.35
N GLU A 368 10.08 -29.21 0.31
CA GLU A 368 10.58 -28.51 1.50
C GLU A 368 9.47 -27.67 2.14
N ILE A 369 8.75 -26.87 1.37
CA ILE A 369 7.60 -26.09 1.84
C ILE A 369 6.53 -27.01 2.45
N ALA A 370 6.19 -28.12 1.78
CA ALA A 370 5.14 -29.01 2.24
C ALA A 370 5.49 -29.77 3.54
N HIS A 371 6.78 -30.05 3.79
CA HIS A 371 7.21 -30.77 4.99
C HIS A 371 7.57 -29.84 6.17
N ALA A 372 7.84 -28.58 5.92
CA ALA A 372 8.08 -27.61 6.97
C ALA A 372 6.89 -27.54 7.94
N GLN A 373 7.16 -27.31 9.22
CA GLN A 373 6.09 -27.12 10.19
C GLN A 373 5.53 -25.69 10.12
N ALA A 374 6.41 -24.70 9.92
CA ALA A 374 6.03 -23.30 9.83
C ALA A 374 6.80 -22.58 8.71
N VAL A 375 6.08 -21.97 7.79
CA VAL A 375 6.64 -21.18 6.71
C VAL A 375 6.11 -19.74 6.77
N SER A 376 7.00 -18.77 6.87
CA SER A 376 6.67 -17.36 6.67
C SER A 376 7.06 -16.90 5.28
N ASN A 377 6.20 -16.11 4.65
CA ASN A 377 6.45 -15.50 3.35
C ASN A 377 6.60 -13.98 3.49
N VAL A 378 7.58 -13.39 2.84
CA VAL A 378 7.87 -11.94 2.86
C VAL A 378 7.77 -11.40 1.44
N THR A 379 6.62 -10.81 1.11
CA THR A 379 6.36 -10.27 -0.23
C THR A 379 6.45 -8.76 -0.30
N THR A 380 6.07 -8.06 0.73
CA THR A 380 5.95 -6.60 0.76
C THR A 380 5.10 -6.04 -0.41
N PHE A 381 5.18 -4.75 -0.71
CA PHE A 381 4.39 -4.07 -1.75
C PHE A 381 4.95 -4.29 -3.16
N ASN A 382 5.03 -5.51 -3.63
CA ASN A 382 5.64 -5.77 -4.92
C ASN A 382 4.64 -6.12 -6.03
N TRP A 383 3.63 -6.93 -5.71
CA TRP A 383 2.82 -7.58 -6.73
C TRP A 383 1.89 -6.61 -7.48
N GLY A 384 1.29 -5.63 -6.83
CA GLY A 384 0.53 -4.58 -7.50
C GLY A 384 1.33 -3.72 -8.50
N LYS A 385 2.65 -3.94 -8.59
CA LYS A 385 3.53 -3.27 -9.56
C LYS A 385 3.74 -4.06 -10.86
N PHE A 386 3.14 -5.24 -10.98
CA PHE A 386 3.10 -6.04 -12.18
C PHE A 386 1.73 -5.95 -12.84
N TYR A 387 1.67 -6.06 -14.15
CA TYR A 387 0.41 -6.02 -14.90
C TYR A 387 -0.52 -7.20 -14.53
N HIS A 388 0.05 -8.40 -14.32
CA HIS A 388 -0.66 -9.57 -13.81
C HIS A 388 -0.31 -9.89 -12.36
N GLY A 389 -0.05 -8.85 -11.55
CA GLY A 389 0.41 -9.02 -10.18
C GLY A 389 -0.57 -9.72 -9.26
N HIS A 390 -1.87 -9.56 -9.49
CA HIS A 390 -2.91 -10.26 -8.74
C HIS A 390 -2.83 -11.78 -8.94
N GLU A 391 -2.48 -12.26 -10.13
CA GLU A 391 -2.30 -13.69 -10.40
C GLU A 391 -1.07 -14.26 -9.70
N ILE A 392 0.02 -13.49 -9.69
CA ILE A 392 1.23 -13.87 -8.93
C ILE A 392 0.89 -14.04 -7.46
N GLU A 393 0.21 -13.07 -6.89
CA GLU A 393 -0.14 -13.09 -5.46
C GLU A 393 -1.12 -14.22 -5.12
N ARG A 394 -2.18 -14.42 -5.93
CA ARG A 394 -3.12 -15.54 -5.79
C ARG A 394 -2.41 -16.90 -5.83
N ALA A 395 -1.46 -17.08 -6.76
CA ALA A 395 -0.69 -18.33 -6.89
C ALA A 395 0.20 -18.61 -5.66
N ILE A 396 0.87 -17.56 -5.13
CA ILE A 396 1.69 -17.68 -3.92
C ILE A 396 0.83 -18.00 -2.70
N ILE A 397 -0.32 -17.33 -2.55
CA ILE A 397 -1.25 -17.62 -1.46
C ILE A 397 -1.80 -19.04 -1.55
N LEU A 398 -2.14 -19.53 -2.76
CA LEU A 398 -2.58 -20.89 -2.99
C LEU A 398 -1.52 -21.92 -2.53
N LEU A 399 -0.24 -21.67 -2.84
CA LEU A 399 0.87 -22.54 -2.45
C LEU A 399 0.94 -22.72 -0.93
N VAL A 400 0.93 -21.62 -0.18
CA VAL A 400 1.03 -21.68 1.29
C VAL A 400 -0.28 -22.16 1.93
N ALA A 401 -1.43 -21.90 1.32
CA ALA A 401 -2.74 -22.40 1.77
C ALA A 401 -2.87 -23.92 1.60
N LEU A 402 -2.42 -24.49 0.49
CA LEU A 402 -2.39 -25.95 0.30
C LEU A 402 -1.60 -26.67 1.40
N CYS A 403 -0.53 -26.04 1.90
CA CYS A 403 0.30 -26.55 2.98
C CYS A 403 -0.18 -26.17 4.40
N GLY A 404 -1.21 -25.33 4.53
CA GLY A 404 -1.74 -24.85 5.81
C GLY A 404 -0.79 -23.94 6.58
N HIS A 405 0.07 -23.19 5.89
CA HIS A 405 1.03 -22.26 6.51
C HIS A 405 0.42 -20.89 6.78
N MET A 406 -0.62 -20.86 7.60
CA MET A 406 -1.33 -19.64 7.99
C MET A 406 -1.86 -19.74 9.42
N GLY A 407 -2.01 -18.58 10.09
CA GLY A 407 -2.74 -18.44 11.35
C GLY A 407 -2.11 -19.09 12.58
N ARG A 408 -0.80 -19.25 12.58
CA ARG A 408 -0.02 -19.72 13.74
C ARG A 408 1.39 -19.10 13.72
N LYS A 409 2.02 -19.06 14.89
CA LYS A 409 3.38 -18.51 15.05
C LYS A 409 4.32 -19.13 14.03
N GLY A 410 5.07 -18.30 13.33
CA GLY A 410 6.01 -18.72 12.30
C GLY A 410 5.40 -19.18 10.97
N ALA A 411 4.08 -19.31 10.87
CA ALA A 411 3.37 -19.67 9.64
C ALA A 411 2.47 -18.50 9.21
N VAL A 412 3.05 -17.54 8.50
CA VAL A 412 2.44 -16.25 8.22
C VAL A 412 2.65 -15.82 6.78
N TYR A 413 1.56 -15.47 6.10
CA TYR A 413 1.63 -14.71 4.86
C TYR A 413 1.85 -13.24 5.19
N ASN A 414 2.95 -12.66 4.73
CA ASN A 414 3.29 -11.25 4.92
C ASN A 414 3.22 -10.51 3.59
N GLY A 415 2.03 -10.14 3.18
CA GLY A 415 1.80 -9.15 2.15
C GLY A 415 2.06 -7.76 2.73
N TYR A 416 1.17 -7.31 3.57
CA TYR A 416 1.24 -6.01 4.22
C TYR A 416 0.63 -6.09 5.61
N THR A 417 1.35 -5.62 6.60
CA THR A 417 0.86 -5.64 7.99
C THR A 417 0.06 -4.39 8.29
N GLY A 418 -1.21 -4.55 8.59
CA GLY A 418 -2.07 -3.46 9.04
C GLY A 418 -2.95 -3.92 10.18
N LEU A 419 -2.97 -3.26 11.32
CA LEU A 419 -3.82 -3.62 12.45
C LEU A 419 -5.11 -2.86 12.52
N ALA A 420 -5.04 -1.57 12.35
CA ALA A 420 -6.19 -0.73 12.59
C ALA A 420 -6.57 0.00 11.32
N ALA A 421 -7.83 0.10 11.09
CA ALA A 421 -8.50 1.13 10.33
C ALA A 421 -7.67 1.72 9.17
N ASP A 422 -7.11 0.87 8.32
CA ASP A 422 -6.55 1.34 7.05
C ASP A 422 -7.61 2.06 6.18
N THR A 423 -8.88 1.86 6.52
CA THR A 423 -10.02 2.65 6.01
C THR A 423 -10.10 4.04 6.58
N LEU A 424 -9.40 4.31 7.67
CA LEU A 424 -9.36 5.60 8.31
C LEU A 424 -7.89 6.00 8.44
N ALA A 425 -7.37 6.75 7.46
CA ALA A 425 -6.12 7.46 7.64
C ALA A 425 -6.12 8.16 9.01
N PRO A 426 -4.99 8.35 9.70
CA PRO A 426 -4.95 8.98 11.01
C PRO A 426 -5.73 10.29 11.09
N GLY A 427 -5.76 11.08 10.02
CA GLY A 427 -6.64 12.24 9.88
C GLY A 427 -8.12 11.88 9.90
N GLY A 428 -8.49 10.76 9.28
CA GLY A 428 -9.87 10.26 9.34
C GLY A 428 -10.28 9.83 10.74
N LEU A 429 -9.36 9.28 11.54
CA LEU A 429 -9.62 8.99 12.96
C LEU A 429 -9.84 10.28 13.75
N VAL A 430 -9.05 11.32 13.55
CA VAL A 430 -9.27 12.60 14.25
C VAL A 430 -10.56 13.27 13.79
N SER A 431 -10.86 13.25 12.50
CA SER A 431 -12.19 13.68 12.01
C SER A 431 -13.31 12.80 12.61
N GLY A 432 -13.06 11.52 12.78
CA GLY A 432 -13.94 10.58 13.47
C GLY A 432 -14.11 10.92 14.96
N TRP A 433 -13.06 11.29 15.67
CA TRP A 433 -13.12 11.74 17.07
C TRP A 433 -13.99 12.98 17.23
N LEU A 434 -13.83 13.96 16.34
CA LEU A 434 -14.66 15.17 16.34
C LEU A 434 -16.12 14.83 16.07
N LEU A 435 -16.38 13.94 15.13
CA LEU A 435 -17.72 13.41 14.83
C LEU A 435 -18.30 12.66 16.02
N LEU A 436 -17.51 11.82 16.68
CA LEU A 436 -17.90 11.04 17.83
C LEU A 436 -18.32 11.91 19.01
N ARG A 437 -17.55 12.94 19.32
CA ARG A 437 -17.88 13.88 20.39
C ARG A 437 -19.18 14.63 20.12
N ALA A 438 -19.43 15.02 18.88
CA ALA A 438 -20.69 15.61 18.46
C ALA A 438 -21.83 14.58 18.53
N ALA A 439 -21.61 13.34 18.10
CA ALA A 439 -22.60 12.28 18.05
C ALA A 439 -22.94 11.70 19.43
N ALA A 440 -22.00 11.67 20.36
CA ALA A 440 -22.19 11.14 21.71
C ALA A 440 -23.36 11.77 22.47
N SER A 441 -23.64 13.04 22.16
CA SER A 441 -24.75 13.78 22.75
C SER A 441 -26.04 13.80 21.91
N THR A 442 -25.98 13.37 20.64
CA THR A 442 -27.09 13.60 19.71
C THR A 442 -27.55 12.33 18.97
N ASP A 443 -26.70 11.32 18.84
CA ASP A 443 -27.02 10.08 18.12
C ASP A 443 -27.29 8.92 19.09
N PRO A 444 -28.53 8.39 19.18
CA PRO A 444 -28.91 7.29 20.09
C PRO A 444 -28.11 6.01 19.80
N ARG A 445 -27.59 5.82 18.60
CA ARG A 445 -26.75 4.67 18.22
C ARG A 445 -25.44 4.63 19.01
N TYR A 446 -24.90 5.79 19.39
CA TYR A 446 -23.70 5.85 20.22
C TYR A 446 -23.92 5.11 21.54
N ALA A 447 -24.97 5.47 22.27
CA ALA A 447 -25.34 4.82 23.54
C ALA A 447 -25.63 3.33 23.36
N GLN A 448 -26.29 2.96 22.27
CA GLN A 448 -26.58 1.57 21.93
C GLN A 448 -25.31 0.76 21.73
N TRP A 449 -24.35 1.25 20.91
CA TRP A 449 -23.09 0.57 20.66
C TRP A 449 -22.23 0.49 21.93
N LYS A 450 -22.19 1.55 22.73
CA LYS A 450 -21.49 1.50 24.04
C LYS A 450 -22.08 0.42 24.95
N SER A 451 -23.40 0.26 25.00
CA SER A 451 -24.07 -0.80 25.79
C SER A 451 -23.76 -2.21 25.26
N GLN A 452 -23.39 -2.33 24.00
CA GLN A 452 -22.97 -3.59 23.37
C GLN A 452 -21.46 -3.86 23.56
N GLY A 453 -20.74 -3.00 24.29
CA GLY A 453 -19.30 -3.14 24.54
C GLY A 453 -18.41 -2.59 23.44
N TYR A 454 -18.95 -1.79 22.52
CA TYR A 454 -18.14 -1.16 21.49
C TYR A 454 -17.20 -0.12 22.10
N THR A 455 -15.94 -0.13 21.65
CA THR A 455 -14.99 0.95 21.94
C THR A 455 -15.29 2.17 21.06
N ASP A 456 -14.68 3.29 21.37
CA ASP A 456 -14.89 4.50 20.59
C ASP A 456 -14.40 4.34 19.15
N GLU A 457 -13.27 3.65 18.94
CA GLU A 457 -12.78 3.32 17.61
C GLU A 457 -13.75 2.43 16.83
N MET A 458 -14.36 1.44 17.46
CA MET A 458 -15.38 0.61 16.81
C MET A 458 -16.58 1.45 16.38
N ILE A 459 -16.99 2.41 17.19
CA ILE A 459 -18.10 3.32 16.88
C ILE A 459 -17.72 4.25 15.72
N ILE A 460 -16.49 4.79 15.72
CA ILE A 460 -15.98 5.59 14.59
C ILE A 460 -16.02 4.78 13.30
N LEU A 461 -15.64 3.51 13.35
CA LEU A 461 -15.69 2.62 12.19
C LEU A 461 -17.12 2.38 11.70
N GLU A 462 -18.09 2.22 12.60
CA GLU A 462 -19.49 2.08 12.20
C GLU A 462 -20.02 3.37 11.54
N TYR A 463 -19.64 4.54 12.06
CA TYR A 463 -19.97 5.81 11.40
C TYR A 463 -19.29 5.94 10.04
N ALA A 464 -18.05 5.51 9.91
CA ALA A 464 -17.33 5.52 8.64
C ALA A 464 -17.99 4.58 7.61
N ARG A 465 -18.44 3.39 8.04
CA ARG A 465 -19.22 2.47 7.17
C ARG A 465 -20.53 3.08 6.72
N ASP A 466 -21.26 3.68 7.64
CA ASP A 466 -22.51 4.38 7.33
C ASP A 466 -22.27 5.51 6.33
N ALA A 467 -21.22 6.27 6.52
CA ALA A 467 -20.83 7.35 5.61
C ALA A 467 -20.42 6.79 4.24
N ALA A 468 -19.64 5.72 4.20
CA ALA A 468 -19.23 5.07 2.96
C ALA A 468 -20.44 4.49 2.20
N ALA A 469 -21.36 3.82 2.92
CA ALA A 469 -22.58 3.28 2.32
C ALA A 469 -23.55 4.36 1.79
N LYS A 470 -23.52 5.56 2.36
CA LYS A 470 -24.34 6.71 1.95
C LYS A 470 -23.65 7.65 1.00
N ARG A 471 -22.33 7.60 0.90
CA ARG A 471 -21.56 8.46 -0.01
C ARG A 471 -21.83 8.07 -1.46
N ARG A 472 -22.33 9.03 -2.23
CA ARG A 472 -22.41 8.95 -3.68
C ARG A 472 -21.07 9.28 -4.37
N VAL A 473 -20.09 9.72 -3.61
CA VAL A 473 -18.75 10.08 -4.08
C VAL A 473 -17.77 9.09 -3.48
N ASN A 474 -17.42 8.08 -4.26
CA ASN A 474 -16.35 7.14 -3.93
C ASN A 474 -14.98 7.78 -4.23
N PRO A 475 -13.88 7.21 -3.74
CA PRO A 475 -12.55 7.63 -4.13
C PRO A 475 -12.39 7.71 -5.64
N SER A 476 -11.64 8.68 -6.14
CA SER A 476 -11.37 8.82 -7.57
C SER A 476 -10.28 7.83 -8.00
N SER A 477 -10.62 6.54 -8.03
CA SER A 477 -9.69 5.45 -8.31
C SER A 477 -9.08 5.50 -9.72
N LEU A 478 -9.75 6.17 -10.66
CA LEU A 478 -9.31 6.29 -12.05
C LEU A 478 -8.78 7.70 -12.39
N PHE A 479 -8.48 8.53 -11.39
CA PHE A 479 -8.10 9.93 -11.59
C PHE A 479 -6.97 10.10 -12.61
N HIS A 480 -5.86 9.40 -12.44
CA HIS A 480 -4.70 9.53 -13.31
C HIS A 480 -4.95 8.98 -14.71
N PHE A 481 -5.75 7.95 -14.84
CA PHE A 481 -6.11 7.41 -16.14
C PHE A 481 -6.87 8.43 -16.99
N PHE A 482 -7.85 9.12 -16.40
CA PHE A 482 -8.65 10.12 -17.13
C PHE A 482 -7.99 11.49 -17.21
N HIS A 483 -7.41 11.98 -16.12
CA HIS A 483 -6.98 13.37 -16.04
C HIS A 483 -5.49 13.59 -16.29
N SER A 484 -4.66 12.56 -16.13
CA SER A 484 -3.21 12.63 -16.38
C SER A 484 -2.78 11.99 -17.71
N GLY A 485 -3.72 11.53 -18.55
CA GLY A 485 -3.43 10.98 -19.88
C GLY A 485 -2.98 9.52 -19.89
N LEU A 486 -3.09 8.78 -18.76
CA LEU A 486 -2.67 7.38 -18.70
C LEU A 486 -3.64 6.45 -19.44
N LEU A 487 -4.92 6.80 -19.56
CA LEU A 487 -5.88 5.98 -20.33
C LEU A 487 -5.50 5.90 -21.80
N GLU A 488 -5.03 7.00 -22.38
CA GLU A 488 -4.58 7.00 -23.79
C GLU A 488 -3.33 6.12 -24.00
N LEU A 489 -2.42 6.08 -23.03
CA LEU A 489 -1.31 5.12 -23.05
C LEU A 489 -1.82 3.68 -22.88
N SER A 490 -2.77 3.47 -21.99
CA SER A 490 -3.34 2.15 -21.71
C SER A 490 -4.12 1.59 -22.92
N LYS A 491 -4.76 2.43 -23.75
CA LYS A 491 -5.44 2.00 -24.98
C LYS A 491 -4.50 1.31 -25.98
N ARG A 492 -3.19 1.49 -25.85
CA ARG A 492 -2.20 0.75 -26.63
C ARG A 492 -2.08 -0.72 -26.18
N ASN A 493 -2.77 -1.15 -25.11
CA ASN A 493 -2.71 -2.52 -24.60
C ASN A 493 -3.04 -3.56 -25.68
N GLN A 494 -3.89 -3.25 -26.63
CA GLN A 494 -4.19 -4.18 -27.72
C GLN A 494 -2.98 -4.53 -28.58
N SER A 495 -1.97 -3.65 -28.65
CA SER A 495 -0.69 -3.94 -29.30
C SER A 495 0.35 -4.51 -28.32
N TRP A 496 0.26 -4.22 -27.04
CA TRP A 496 1.17 -4.71 -26.01
C TRP A 496 0.70 -6.02 -25.39
N ASP A 497 -0.61 -6.17 -25.21
CA ASP A 497 -1.26 -7.37 -24.67
C ASP A 497 -2.30 -7.92 -25.67
N PRO A 498 -1.90 -8.88 -26.52
CA PRO A 498 -2.80 -9.51 -27.48
C PRO A 498 -3.87 -10.40 -26.84
N ALA A 499 -3.76 -10.69 -25.53
CA ALA A 499 -4.73 -11.50 -24.79
C ALA A 499 -6.05 -10.77 -24.52
N LEU A 500 -6.11 -9.45 -24.71
CA LEU A 500 -7.34 -8.67 -24.55
C LEU A 500 -8.44 -9.18 -25.50
N LYS A 501 -9.60 -9.48 -24.94
CA LYS A 501 -10.75 -10.03 -25.71
C LYS A 501 -11.57 -8.95 -26.38
N ARG A 502 -11.61 -7.77 -25.82
CA ARG A 502 -12.33 -6.57 -26.34
C ARG A 502 -11.50 -5.32 -26.10
N PRO A 503 -11.79 -4.19 -26.75
CA PRO A 503 -11.08 -2.93 -26.50
C PRO A 503 -11.12 -2.54 -25.02
N LEU A 504 -10.01 -2.05 -24.47
CA LEU A 504 -9.93 -1.60 -23.08
C LEU A 504 -11.05 -0.63 -22.70
N GLN A 505 -11.39 0.30 -23.63
CA GLN A 505 -12.46 1.26 -23.39
C GLN A 505 -13.80 0.59 -23.07
N ALA A 506 -14.11 -0.57 -23.65
CA ALA A 506 -15.36 -1.28 -23.37
C ALA A 506 -15.43 -1.80 -21.92
N TYR A 507 -14.31 -2.23 -21.36
CA TYR A 507 -14.24 -2.61 -19.93
C TYR A 507 -14.39 -1.38 -19.02
N VAL A 508 -13.74 -0.28 -19.37
CA VAL A 508 -13.84 0.98 -18.62
C VAL A 508 -15.29 1.50 -18.62
N ASP A 509 -15.93 1.54 -19.79
CA ASP A 509 -17.30 2.02 -19.92
C ASP A 509 -18.27 1.14 -19.12
N GLU A 510 -18.14 -0.19 -19.21
CA GLU A 510 -18.95 -1.13 -18.44
C GLU A 510 -18.75 -0.97 -16.93
N ALA A 511 -17.50 -0.81 -16.46
CA ALA A 511 -17.23 -0.63 -15.05
C ALA A 511 -17.82 0.68 -14.49
N LEU A 512 -17.78 1.76 -15.27
CA LEU A 512 -18.38 3.04 -14.91
C LEU A 512 -19.92 2.99 -14.97
N GLU A 513 -20.49 2.37 -15.99
CA GLU A 513 -21.94 2.21 -16.15
C GLU A 513 -22.54 1.38 -15.00
N LYS A 514 -21.85 0.31 -14.59
CA LYS A 514 -22.25 -0.53 -13.46
C LYS A 514 -21.95 0.11 -12.09
N GLY A 515 -21.26 1.26 -12.06
CA GLY A 515 -20.89 1.94 -10.82
C GLY A 515 -19.87 1.18 -9.98
N TRP A 516 -19.04 0.32 -10.60
CA TRP A 516 -17.97 -0.38 -9.91
C TRP A 516 -16.81 0.54 -9.56
N HIS A 517 -16.57 1.55 -10.39
CA HIS A 517 -15.57 2.58 -10.19
C HIS A 517 -16.13 3.98 -10.40
N HIS A 518 -15.45 4.97 -9.83
CA HIS A 518 -15.82 6.37 -9.96
C HIS A 518 -14.61 7.23 -10.31
N VAL A 519 -14.90 8.34 -11.01
CA VAL A 519 -13.89 9.35 -11.39
C VAL A 519 -14.38 10.72 -10.95
N TRP A 520 -13.55 11.40 -10.20
CA TRP A 520 -13.82 12.79 -9.79
C TRP A 520 -12.61 13.67 -10.09
N PRO A 521 -12.81 14.83 -10.71
CA PRO A 521 -14.07 15.19 -11.38
C PRO A 521 -14.43 14.20 -12.48
N SER A 522 -15.68 14.21 -12.93
CA SER A 522 -16.13 13.32 -14.01
C SER A 522 -15.27 13.51 -15.28
N PRO A 523 -15.17 12.52 -16.19
CA PRO A 523 -14.26 12.56 -17.32
C PRO A 523 -14.41 13.77 -18.24
N ASP A 524 -15.59 14.35 -18.31
CA ASP A 524 -15.93 15.56 -19.11
C ASP A 524 -15.58 16.88 -18.40
N ARG A 525 -15.19 16.82 -17.12
CA ARG A 525 -14.82 18.00 -16.34
C ARG A 525 -13.32 18.03 -16.07
N THR A 526 -12.76 19.22 -16.01
CA THR A 526 -11.31 19.43 -15.85
C THR A 526 -10.96 19.66 -14.38
N PRO A 527 -9.97 18.93 -13.80
CA PRO A 527 -9.41 19.27 -12.50
C PRO A 527 -8.85 20.70 -12.51
N LYS A 528 -9.18 21.49 -11.50
CA LYS A 528 -8.80 22.90 -11.38
C LYS A 528 -7.79 23.15 -10.27
N ALA A 529 -7.90 22.44 -9.17
CA ALA A 529 -6.99 22.60 -8.06
C ALA A 529 -6.50 21.24 -7.54
N VAL A 530 -5.23 21.21 -7.18
CA VAL A 530 -4.61 20.09 -6.48
C VAL A 530 -3.98 20.59 -5.20
N ILE A 531 -4.34 19.94 -4.09
CA ILE A 531 -3.77 20.19 -2.76
C ILE A 531 -2.95 18.97 -2.37
N GLN A 532 -1.65 19.16 -2.25
CA GLN A 532 -0.70 18.12 -1.90
C GLN A 532 -0.03 18.40 -0.57
N PHE A 533 -0.01 17.41 0.31
CA PHE A 533 0.71 17.44 1.58
C PHE A 533 1.32 16.06 1.87
N GLY A 534 2.53 16.06 2.41
CA GLY A 534 3.25 14.84 2.76
C GLY A 534 3.61 13.90 1.60
N GLY A 535 3.50 14.35 0.35
CA GLY A 535 3.73 13.53 -0.84
C GLY A 535 4.33 14.29 -2.01
N SER A 536 4.48 13.64 -3.17
CA SER A 536 5.00 14.25 -4.40
C SER A 536 4.37 13.59 -5.63
N ILE A 537 3.27 14.14 -6.14
CA ILE A 537 2.53 13.60 -7.30
C ILE A 537 3.42 13.46 -8.54
N VAL A 538 4.23 14.48 -8.86
CA VAL A 538 5.13 14.45 -10.03
C VAL A 538 6.19 13.36 -9.90
N HIS A 539 6.62 13.06 -8.66
CA HIS A 539 7.58 12.00 -8.41
C HIS A 539 6.94 10.60 -8.32
N ARG A 540 5.71 10.50 -7.79
CA ARG A 540 5.05 9.22 -7.53
C ARG A 540 4.51 8.55 -8.80
N VAL A 541 3.81 9.30 -9.65
CA VAL A 541 3.06 8.76 -10.78
C VAL A 541 3.99 8.25 -11.89
N ARG A 542 3.63 7.14 -12.53
CA ARG A 542 4.30 6.61 -13.72
C ARG A 542 3.95 7.48 -14.92
N ALA A 543 4.66 7.31 -16.01
CA ALA A 543 4.55 8.18 -17.20
C ALA A 543 4.59 9.67 -16.81
N THR A 544 5.54 10.07 -15.98
CA THR A 544 5.65 11.41 -15.39
C THR A 544 5.47 12.54 -16.43
N ASN A 545 5.97 12.33 -17.65
CA ASN A 545 5.80 13.28 -18.74
C ASN A 545 4.33 13.53 -19.12
N GLN A 546 3.44 12.55 -18.94
CA GLN A 546 2.01 12.72 -19.20
C GLN A 546 1.37 13.59 -18.13
N VAL A 547 1.72 13.41 -16.88
CA VAL A 547 1.26 14.26 -15.77
C VAL A 547 1.65 15.71 -16.03
N LEU A 548 2.93 15.96 -16.38
CA LEU A 548 3.44 17.30 -16.67
C LEU A 548 2.75 17.96 -17.87
N LYS A 549 2.43 17.21 -18.90
CA LYS A 549 1.82 17.72 -20.15
C LYS A 549 0.30 17.79 -20.10
N THR A 550 -0.35 16.89 -19.36
CA THR A 550 -1.80 16.71 -19.45
C THR A 550 -2.54 17.25 -18.23
N LEU A 551 -2.02 17.02 -17.02
CA LEU A 551 -2.67 17.46 -15.78
C LEU A 551 -2.26 18.89 -15.39
N LEU A 552 -0.96 19.13 -15.23
CA LEU A 552 -0.49 20.40 -14.65
C LEU A 552 -0.92 21.64 -15.41
N PRO A 553 -0.97 21.67 -16.77
CA PRO A 553 -1.42 22.85 -17.49
C PRO A 553 -2.91 23.21 -17.28
N LYS A 554 -3.72 22.25 -16.82
CA LYS A 554 -5.15 22.46 -16.54
C LYS A 554 -5.41 23.11 -15.19
N LEU A 555 -4.43 23.06 -14.28
CA LEU A 555 -4.61 23.50 -12.90
C LEU A 555 -4.48 25.03 -12.78
N GLU A 556 -5.47 25.63 -12.14
CA GLU A 556 -5.45 27.01 -11.68
C GLU A 556 -4.73 27.16 -10.34
N LEU A 557 -4.67 26.06 -9.57
CA LEU A 557 -3.94 25.99 -8.30
C LEU A 557 -3.27 24.63 -8.13
N LEU A 558 -1.97 24.62 -7.94
CA LEU A 558 -1.23 23.51 -7.35
C LEU A 558 -0.59 24.01 -6.05
N LEU A 559 -1.15 23.57 -4.93
CA LEU A 559 -0.64 23.89 -3.60
C LEU A 559 0.19 22.72 -3.08
N THR A 560 1.42 22.97 -2.67
CA THR A 560 2.28 22.01 -1.98
C THR A 560 2.60 22.48 -0.56
N VAL A 561 2.36 21.62 0.42
CA VAL A 561 2.80 21.76 1.81
C VAL A 561 3.89 20.72 2.02
N ASP A 562 5.13 21.15 2.18
CA ASP A 562 6.29 20.26 2.29
C ASP A 562 7.42 20.89 3.10
N THR A 563 8.32 20.06 3.59
CA THR A 563 9.53 20.51 4.31
C THR A 563 10.64 20.95 3.37
N ARG A 564 10.64 20.48 2.12
CA ARG A 564 11.75 20.69 1.16
C ARG A 564 11.28 20.91 -0.27
N TRP A 565 12.16 21.48 -1.11
CA TRP A 565 11.94 21.69 -2.53
C TRP A 565 12.08 20.35 -3.30
N GLY A 566 11.02 19.53 -3.26
CA GLY A 566 10.90 18.32 -4.08
C GLY A 566 10.38 18.65 -5.50
N SER A 567 10.31 17.61 -6.35
CA SER A 567 9.87 17.78 -7.75
C SER A 567 8.50 18.45 -7.88
N THR A 568 7.51 18.08 -7.06
CA THR A 568 6.18 18.73 -7.19
C THR A 568 6.19 20.18 -6.71
N ALA A 569 6.91 20.49 -5.62
CA ALA A 569 7.04 21.86 -5.13
C ALA A 569 7.57 22.79 -6.22
N LEU A 570 8.54 22.32 -7.03
CA LEU A 570 9.11 23.11 -8.13
C LEU A 570 8.12 23.41 -9.27
N TYR A 571 7.01 22.66 -9.36
CA TYR A 571 5.93 22.91 -10.33
C TYR A 571 4.71 23.62 -9.70
N SER A 572 4.71 23.90 -8.40
CA SER A 572 3.55 24.44 -7.68
C SER A 572 3.32 25.93 -7.95
N ASP A 573 2.12 26.39 -7.64
CA ASP A 573 1.76 27.82 -7.65
C ASP A 573 2.07 28.46 -6.30
N TYR A 574 1.83 27.70 -5.22
CA TYR A 574 2.18 28.06 -3.85
C TYR A 574 2.89 26.92 -3.17
N VAL A 575 3.91 27.25 -2.39
CA VAL A 575 4.64 26.31 -1.55
C VAL A 575 4.63 26.86 -0.13
N LEU A 576 4.05 26.08 0.78
CA LEU A 576 3.97 26.43 2.20
C LEU A 576 4.96 25.58 2.99
N PRO A 577 5.77 26.19 3.86
CA PRO A 577 6.79 25.51 4.63
C PRO A 577 6.17 24.70 5.77
N ALA A 578 6.29 23.37 5.73
CA ALA A 578 5.92 22.49 6.81
C ALA A 578 7.04 22.38 7.85
N ALA A 579 6.67 22.23 9.11
CA ALA A 579 7.60 21.90 10.19
C ALA A 579 8.25 20.54 9.95
N GLY A 580 9.52 20.42 10.33
CA GLY A 580 10.28 19.17 10.27
C GLY A 580 9.76 18.12 11.27
N TRP A 581 10.26 16.92 11.13
CA TRP A 581 9.77 15.79 11.93
C TRP A 581 10.04 15.90 13.43
N TYR A 582 11.15 16.52 13.81
CA TYR A 582 11.48 16.75 15.21
C TYR A 582 11.07 18.15 15.70
N GLU A 583 10.39 18.92 14.85
CA GLU A 583 9.90 20.28 15.10
C GLU A 583 8.41 20.29 15.50
N LYS A 584 7.75 19.14 15.60
CA LYS A 584 6.32 18.97 15.90
C LYS A 584 6.02 17.72 16.71
N PHE A 585 4.84 17.67 17.34
CA PHE A 585 4.31 16.47 17.95
C PHE A 585 3.54 15.62 16.94
N SER A 586 3.58 14.31 17.10
CA SER A 586 2.70 13.39 16.41
C SER A 586 2.55 12.08 17.18
N PHE A 587 1.44 11.39 16.95
CA PHE A 587 1.24 10.01 17.36
C PHE A 587 1.06 9.14 16.11
N TYR A 588 1.91 8.16 16.02
CA TYR A 588 1.80 7.13 15.02
C TYR A 588 1.24 5.88 15.69
N GLY A 589 -0.08 5.72 15.57
CA GLY A 589 -0.80 4.59 16.16
C GLY A 589 -0.37 3.25 15.56
N PRO A 590 -0.84 2.12 16.14
CA PRO A 590 -0.52 0.78 15.66
C PRO A 590 -1.21 0.46 14.33
N LEU A 591 -1.18 1.36 13.38
CA LEU A 591 -1.88 1.22 12.10
C LEU A 591 -1.21 0.23 11.15
N LYS A 592 0.11 0.08 11.26
CA LYS A 592 0.93 -0.73 10.37
C LYS A 592 2.06 -1.30 11.19
N ILE A 593 2.03 -2.59 11.48
CA ILE A 593 2.86 -3.14 12.54
C ILE A 593 3.83 -4.19 12.05
N ASP A 594 5.08 -3.81 11.97
CA ASP A 594 6.17 -4.77 12.11
C ASP A 594 6.27 -5.26 13.57
N TYR A 595 5.88 -4.40 14.52
CA TYR A 595 5.76 -4.68 15.95
C TYR A 595 4.44 -4.16 16.50
N PRO A 596 3.88 -4.76 17.56
CA PRO A 596 2.63 -4.34 18.17
C PRO A 596 2.77 -3.12 19.09
N TYR A 597 3.27 -1.99 18.56
CA TYR A 597 3.46 -0.74 19.31
C TYR A 597 2.97 0.47 18.52
N GLY A 598 2.42 1.46 19.23
CA GLY A 598 2.29 2.84 18.77
C GLY A 598 3.49 3.69 19.20
N PHE A 599 3.76 4.78 18.48
CA PHE A 599 4.93 5.63 18.72
C PHE A 599 4.52 7.08 18.94
N ILE A 600 5.01 7.67 20.02
CA ILE A 600 4.84 9.10 20.31
C ILE A 600 6.05 9.82 19.75
N ILE A 601 5.81 10.74 18.83
CA ILE A 601 6.84 11.58 18.22
C ILE A 601 6.88 12.88 18.99
N ASN A 602 7.93 13.03 19.80
CA ASN A 602 8.12 14.24 20.58
C ASN A 602 8.78 15.34 19.76
N LYS A 603 8.38 16.57 20.03
CA LYS A 603 9.05 17.77 19.54
C LYS A 603 10.38 17.97 20.29
N ALA A 604 11.47 18.07 19.55
CA ALA A 604 12.81 18.25 20.11
C ALA A 604 13.42 19.61 19.81
N GLU A 605 12.98 20.27 18.73
CA GLU A 605 13.47 21.58 18.33
C GLU A 605 12.32 22.46 17.80
N GLU A 606 12.53 23.77 17.75
CA GLU A 606 11.52 24.69 17.21
C GLU A 606 11.51 24.65 15.68
N PRO A 607 10.35 24.91 15.02
CA PRO A 607 10.25 25.00 13.59
C PRO A 607 11.21 26.03 12.99
N LEU A 608 11.91 25.66 11.93
CA LEU A 608 12.86 26.54 11.27
C LEU A 608 12.18 27.62 10.45
N GLY A 609 12.71 28.82 10.54
CA GLY A 609 12.22 29.98 9.77
C GLY A 609 10.78 30.33 10.14
N GLU A 610 9.89 30.34 9.15
CA GLU A 610 8.44 30.54 9.34
C GLU A 610 7.64 29.25 9.13
N SER A 611 8.30 28.07 9.17
CA SER A 611 7.60 26.81 8.99
C SER A 611 6.63 26.52 10.15
N LYS A 612 5.56 25.78 9.84
CA LYS A 612 4.45 25.49 10.76
C LYS A 612 4.07 24.03 10.64
N GLY A 613 3.52 23.48 11.71
CA GLY A 613 2.91 22.15 11.65
C GLY A 613 1.72 22.10 10.69
N GLU A 614 1.45 20.95 10.13
CA GLU A 614 0.36 20.80 9.17
C GLU A 614 -1.01 21.08 9.78
N TRP A 615 -1.17 20.79 11.09
CA TRP A 615 -2.37 21.18 11.83
C TRP A 615 -2.58 22.68 11.82
N GLU A 616 -1.57 23.44 12.23
CA GLU A 616 -1.62 24.90 12.26
C GLU A 616 -1.90 25.48 10.86
N ILE A 617 -1.24 24.94 9.82
CA ILE A 617 -1.45 25.40 8.44
C ILE A 617 -2.89 25.18 8.01
N ALA A 618 -3.48 24.01 8.33
CA ALA A 618 -4.86 23.71 7.98
C ALA A 618 -5.87 24.61 8.70
N CYS A 619 -5.67 24.87 10.00
CA CYS A 619 -6.50 25.80 10.79
C CYS A 619 -6.45 27.22 10.21
N LEU A 620 -5.26 27.74 9.95
CA LEU A 620 -5.06 29.07 9.35
C LEU A 620 -5.67 29.16 7.94
N LEU A 621 -5.58 28.11 7.14
CA LEU A 621 -6.21 28.07 5.82
C LEU A 621 -7.74 28.04 5.93
N ALA A 622 -8.28 27.22 6.84
CA ALA A 622 -9.72 27.17 7.12
C ALA A 622 -10.27 28.54 7.56
N GLN A 623 -9.58 29.19 8.50
CA GLN A 623 -9.93 30.52 8.97
C GLN A 623 -9.91 31.54 7.82
N LYS A 624 -8.91 31.49 6.95
CA LYS A 624 -8.78 32.40 5.82
C LYS A 624 -9.84 32.14 4.75
N ILE A 625 -10.19 30.89 4.46
CA ILE A 625 -11.32 30.57 3.55
C ILE A 625 -12.61 31.15 4.12
N GLU A 626 -12.86 30.94 5.42
CA GLU A 626 -14.03 31.46 6.11
C GLU A 626 -14.11 32.98 6.03
N GLU A 627 -13.03 33.72 6.34
CA GLU A 627 -12.93 35.16 6.24
C GLU A 627 -13.22 35.67 4.81
N ARG A 628 -12.59 35.05 3.81
CA ARG A 628 -12.74 35.47 2.41
C ARG A 628 -14.13 35.13 1.87
N ALA A 629 -14.69 33.97 2.26
CA ALA A 629 -16.06 33.58 1.89
C ALA A 629 -17.10 34.58 2.43
N LYS A 630 -16.98 34.95 3.71
CA LYS A 630 -17.82 36.02 4.30
C LYS A 630 -17.70 37.34 3.58
N ALA A 631 -16.48 37.79 3.29
CA ALA A 631 -16.23 39.04 2.58
C ALA A 631 -16.80 39.06 1.15
N ARG A 632 -16.90 37.89 0.51
CA ARG A 632 -17.41 37.69 -0.86
C ARG A 632 -18.90 37.29 -0.91
N GLY A 633 -19.54 37.05 0.25
CA GLY A 633 -20.94 36.68 0.34
C GLY A 633 -21.21 35.21 -0.10
N LEU A 634 -20.20 34.39 -0.27
CA LEU A 634 -20.34 32.95 -0.58
C LEU A 634 -20.25 32.12 0.70
N LEU A 635 -21.34 32.03 1.43
CA LEU A 635 -21.36 31.37 2.74
C LEU A 635 -21.53 29.83 2.68
N SER A 636 -22.04 29.32 1.56
CA SER A 636 -22.24 27.90 1.36
C SER A 636 -22.33 27.57 -0.13
N PHE A 637 -22.21 26.29 -0.46
CA PHE A 637 -22.39 25.76 -1.81
C PHE A 637 -23.09 24.41 -1.79
N LEU A 638 -23.70 24.01 -2.91
CA LEU A 638 -24.29 22.70 -3.09
C LEU A 638 -23.20 21.73 -3.55
N HIS A 639 -22.98 20.67 -2.75
CA HIS A 639 -22.04 19.61 -3.09
C HIS A 639 -22.70 18.60 -4.06
N PRO A 640 -21.95 17.91 -4.94
CA PRO A 640 -22.49 16.91 -5.86
C PRO A 640 -23.26 15.76 -5.20
N ASP A 641 -23.04 15.46 -3.93
CA ASP A 641 -23.81 14.48 -3.14
C ASP A 641 -25.20 14.96 -2.74
N GLY A 642 -25.56 16.19 -3.09
CA GLY A 642 -26.82 16.85 -2.75
C GLY A 642 -26.83 17.52 -1.37
N SER A 643 -25.75 17.49 -0.61
CA SER A 643 -25.62 18.18 0.66
C SER A 643 -25.21 19.63 0.48
N THR A 644 -25.64 20.50 1.40
CA THR A 644 -25.14 21.88 1.47
C THR A 644 -23.91 21.91 2.37
N ARG A 645 -22.79 22.40 1.85
CA ARG A 645 -21.56 22.61 2.58
C ARG A 645 -21.42 24.09 2.93
N ARG A 646 -20.94 24.40 4.15
CA ARG A 646 -20.75 25.77 4.61
C ARG A 646 -19.28 26.15 4.55
N LEU A 647 -19.02 27.39 4.14
CA LEU A 647 -17.68 28.00 4.11
C LEU A 647 -17.45 28.95 5.28
N ASP A 648 -18.50 29.40 5.96
CA ASP A 648 -18.45 30.40 7.01
C ASP A 648 -18.28 29.85 8.44
N ASN A 649 -18.00 28.54 8.56
CA ASN A 649 -17.70 27.85 9.83
C ASN A 649 -16.64 26.75 9.68
N LEU A 650 -15.76 26.88 8.68
CA LEU A 650 -14.74 25.86 8.41
C LEU A 650 -13.71 25.74 9.53
N HIS A 651 -13.28 26.88 10.08
CA HIS A 651 -12.33 26.91 11.18
C HIS A 651 -12.89 26.19 12.42
N GLU A 652 -14.15 26.50 12.79
CA GLU A 652 -14.84 25.82 13.86
C GLU A 652 -14.88 24.30 13.63
N LYS A 653 -15.19 23.84 12.42
CA LYS A 653 -15.20 22.42 12.09
C LYS A 653 -13.83 21.75 12.20
N VAL A 654 -12.79 22.39 11.65
CA VAL A 654 -11.42 21.86 11.69
C VAL A 654 -10.91 21.74 13.12
N THR A 655 -11.21 22.74 13.97
CA THR A 655 -10.80 22.78 15.38
C THR A 655 -11.71 21.94 16.30
N GLY A 656 -12.65 21.18 15.76
CA GLY A 656 -13.56 20.34 16.54
C GLY A 656 -14.54 21.13 17.38
N ASN A 657 -15.17 22.16 16.79
CA ASN A 657 -16.04 23.12 17.45
C ASN A 657 -15.32 23.91 18.54
N GLY A 658 -14.08 24.33 18.27
CA GLY A 658 -13.25 25.09 19.19
C GLY A 658 -12.66 24.28 20.33
N LEU A 659 -12.58 22.97 20.18
CA LEU A 659 -11.97 22.08 21.18
C LEU A 659 -10.45 22.26 21.23
N TYR A 660 -9.83 22.54 20.08
CA TYR A 660 -8.38 22.71 19.95
C TYR A 660 -8.05 24.13 19.44
N ASP A 661 -6.94 24.64 19.91
CA ASP A 661 -6.34 25.85 19.34
C ASP A 661 -5.54 25.55 18.06
N ASP A 662 -5.31 26.56 17.24
CA ASP A 662 -4.62 26.44 15.94
C ASP A 662 -3.20 25.84 16.06
N GLY A 663 -2.50 26.10 17.17
CA GLY A 663 -1.16 25.57 17.41
C GLY A 663 -1.10 24.37 18.36
N ASP A 664 -2.24 23.76 18.72
CA ASP A 664 -2.31 22.72 19.77
C ASP A 664 -2.03 21.30 19.22
N GLU A 665 -0.90 21.13 18.56
CA GLU A 665 -0.48 19.82 18.06
C GLU A 665 -0.27 18.78 19.16
N GLU A 666 0.24 19.20 20.33
CA GLU A 666 0.38 18.32 21.47
C GLU A 666 -0.97 17.89 22.04
N GLY A 667 -1.91 18.81 22.16
CA GLY A 667 -3.25 18.52 22.66
C GLY A 667 -3.99 17.51 21.78
N ILE A 668 -3.95 17.67 20.46
CA ILE A 668 -4.53 16.71 19.52
C ILE A 668 -3.85 15.36 19.62
N THR A 669 -2.52 15.34 19.67
CA THR A 669 -1.74 14.11 19.78
C THR A 669 -2.06 13.37 21.08
N ARG A 670 -2.11 14.10 22.19
CA ARG A 670 -2.51 13.58 23.49
C ARG A 670 -3.92 13.00 23.48
N ASP A 671 -4.87 13.76 22.97
CA ASP A 671 -6.27 13.31 22.92
C ASP A 671 -6.44 12.09 22.02
N TYR A 672 -5.76 12.06 20.88
CA TYR A 672 -5.75 10.88 20.02
C TYR A 672 -5.23 9.66 20.77
N TYR A 673 -4.11 9.78 21.48
CA TYR A 673 -3.56 8.73 22.30
C TYR A 673 -4.50 8.30 23.45
N LEU A 674 -4.95 9.23 24.26
CA LEU A 674 -5.74 8.94 25.47
C LEU A 674 -7.13 8.36 25.17
N ASN A 675 -7.68 8.64 23.98
CA ASN A 675 -8.98 8.11 23.57
C ASN A 675 -8.86 6.83 22.75
N THR A 676 -7.66 6.37 22.41
CA THR A 676 -7.44 5.12 21.69
C THR A 676 -7.50 3.94 22.67
N SER A 677 -8.37 2.95 22.41
CA SER A 677 -8.49 1.74 23.23
C SER A 677 -7.55 0.61 22.79
N ASN A 678 -6.84 0.80 21.69
CA ASN A 678 -5.96 -0.21 21.09
C ASN A 678 -4.53 -0.18 21.58
N VAL A 679 -4.21 0.70 22.51
CA VAL A 679 -2.88 0.81 23.11
C VAL A 679 -2.99 0.87 24.64
N GLU A 680 -1.91 0.49 25.31
CA GLU A 680 -1.82 0.64 26.77
C GLU A 680 -2.04 2.09 27.16
N GLN A 681 -2.80 2.28 28.22
CA GLN A 681 -3.13 3.60 28.75
C GLN A 681 -2.15 3.97 29.87
N LEU A 682 -1.19 4.81 29.54
CA LEU A 682 -0.25 5.44 30.46
C LEU A 682 -0.65 6.90 30.68
N ASP A 683 -0.16 7.51 31.75
CA ASP A 683 -0.20 8.97 31.84
C ASP A 683 0.53 9.61 30.64
N TRP A 684 0.05 10.76 30.19
CA TRP A 684 0.60 11.40 28.98
C TRP A 684 2.08 11.72 29.09
N GLU A 685 2.54 12.20 30.24
CA GLU A 685 3.96 12.51 30.44
C GLU A 685 4.81 11.23 30.47
N GLU A 686 4.31 10.15 31.08
CA GLU A 686 4.94 8.84 31.08
C GLU A 686 5.03 8.28 29.65
N ALA A 687 3.95 8.40 28.88
CA ALA A 687 3.90 7.95 27.49
C ALA A 687 4.91 8.71 26.61
N LYS A 688 5.02 10.04 26.79
CA LYS A 688 6.04 10.86 26.10
C LYS A 688 7.46 10.45 26.49
N GLU A 689 7.70 10.23 27.79
CA GLU A 689 9.03 9.80 28.27
C GLU A 689 9.39 8.41 27.72
N LYS A 690 8.42 7.49 27.67
CA LYS A 690 8.61 6.15 27.10
C LYS A 690 8.82 6.20 25.57
N GLY A 691 8.09 7.05 24.87
CA GLY A 691 8.16 7.26 23.42
C GLY A 691 7.49 6.18 22.59
N LEU A 692 7.02 5.10 23.22
CA LEU A 692 6.23 4.04 22.59
C LEU A 692 5.19 3.48 23.57
N VAL A 693 4.13 2.93 23.05
CA VAL A 693 3.04 2.31 23.80
C VAL A 693 2.67 0.98 23.17
N ALA A 694 2.42 -0.04 23.99
CA ALA A 694 2.06 -1.37 23.49
C ALA A 694 0.67 -1.34 22.85
N ALA A 695 0.53 -1.98 21.71
CA ALA A 695 -0.79 -2.23 21.14
C ALA A 695 -1.52 -3.28 21.96
N THR A 696 -2.79 -3.04 22.26
CA THR A 696 -3.66 -3.92 23.06
C THR A 696 -5.03 -4.05 22.38
N GLY A 697 -5.78 -5.05 22.78
CA GLY A 697 -7.13 -5.24 22.30
C GLY A 697 -7.24 -5.89 20.94
N LEU A 698 -8.44 -5.89 20.40
CA LEU A 698 -8.78 -6.53 19.15
C LEU A 698 -8.25 -5.71 17.98
N GLY A 699 -7.87 -6.39 16.92
CA GLY A 699 -7.73 -5.75 15.61
C GLY A 699 -9.09 -5.23 15.19
N LEU A 700 -9.38 -3.95 15.43
CA LEU A 700 -10.68 -3.33 15.19
C LEU A 700 -11.14 -3.41 13.75
N THR A 701 -10.21 -3.43 12.86
CA THR A 701 -10.40 -3.54 11.42
C THR A 701 -10.60 -4.97 10.96
N ALA A 702 -10.51 -5.96 11.84
CA ALA A 702 -10.68 -7.36 11.50
C ALA A 702 -12.02 -7.65 10.82
N ARG A 703 -13.04 -6.87 11.08
CA ARG A 703 -14.35 -6.99 10.40
C ARG A 703 -14.42 -6.35 9.03
N SER A 704 -13.42 -5.55 8.65
CA SER A 704 -13.40 -4.83 7.38
C SER A 704 -12.11 -5.04 6.59
N ILE A 705 -10.94 -4.69 7.13
CA ILE A 705 -9.66 -4.65 6.41
C ILE A 705 -8.50 -5.15 7.28
N GLY A 706 -8.75 -5.65 8.48
CA GLY A 706 -7.70 -5.98 9.43
C GLY A 706 -7.11 -7.38 9.26
N ASN A 707 -6.14 -7.69 10.09
CA ASN A 707 -5.47 -8.99 10.06
C ASN A 707 -6.30 -10.14 10.63
N ALA A 708 -7.54 -9.92 11.02
CA ALA A 708 -8.41 -10.93 11.64
C ALA A 708 -7.71 -11.70 12.78
N CYS A 709 -7.15 -10.97 13.73
CA CYS A 709 -6.43 -11.55 14.87
C CYS A 709 -6.59 -10.70 16.12
N ASP A 710 -6.37 -11.34 17.28
CA ASP A 710 -6.19 -10.63 18.55
C ASP A 710 -4.75 -10.13 18.66
N VAL A 711 -4.56 -9.04 19.42
CA VAL A 711 -3.24 -8.47 19.68
C VAL A 711 -2.94 -8.63 21.16
N ASN A 712 -1.87 -9.33 21.46
CA ASN A 712 -1.41 -9.52 22.83
C ASN A 712 -0.06 -8.85 23.01
N PRO A 713 0.12 -7.97 24.02
CA PRO A 713 1.39 -7.35 24.29
C PRO A 713 2.49 -8.39 24.52
N GLY A 714 3.65 -8.19 23.89
CA GLY A 714 4.79 -9.10 24.06
C GLY A 714 4.71 -10.42 23.29
N GLU A 715 3.69 -10.60 22.46
CA GLU A 715 3.55 -11.77 21.58
C GLU A 715 3.62 -11.37 20.10
N PRO A 716 4.07 -12.29 19.22
CA PRO A 716 3.98 -12.08 17.79
C PRO A 716 2.55 -11.86 17.32
N LEU A 717 2.36 -10.91 16.43
CA LEU A 717 1.09 -10.73 15.74
C LEU A 717 0.94 -11.82 14.67
N VAL A 718 -0.05 -12.68 14.82
CA VAL A 718 -0.35 -13.76 13.88
C VAL A 718 -1.67 -13.49 13.17
N PRO A 719 -1.65 -13.14 11.88
CA PRO A 719 -2.88 -12.82 11.15
C PRO A 719 -3.75 -14.06 10.91
N LEU A 720 -5.03 -13.83 10.62
CA LEU A 720 -6.03 -14.83 10.27
C LEU A 720 -6.40 -15.84 11.37
N THR A 721 -5.95 -15.62 12.60
CA THR A 721 -6.28 -16.53 13.72
C THR A 721 -7.78 -16.58 14.01
N TRP A 722 -8.53 -15.53 13.72
CA TRP A 722 -9.99 -15.56 13.88
C TRP A 722 -10.65 -16.53 12.92
N HIS A 723 -10.17 -16.63 11.68
CA HIS A 723 -10.68 -17.59 10.71
C HIS A 723 -10.26 -19.02 11.06
N ILE A 724 -8.97 -19.17 11.37
CA ILE A 724 -8.38 -20.51 11.53
C ILE A 724 -8.72 -21.12 12.89
N VAL A 725 -8.72 -20.32 13.96
CA VAL A 725 -9.00 -20.81 15.35
C VAL A 725 -10.47 -20.63 15.72
N LYS A 726 -10.99 -19.40 15.55
CA LYS A 726 -12.37 -19.09 15.95
C LYS A 726 -13.42 -19.50 14.91
N LYS A 727 -12.99 -19.94 13.72
CA LYS A 727 -13.85 -20.38 12.61
C LYS A 727 -14.76 -19.27 12.07
N GLU A 728 -14.35 -18.01 12.21
CA GLU A 728 -15.07 -16.88 11.61
C GLU A 728 -14.93 -16.93 10.08
N PRO A 729 -16.00 -16.66 9.32
CA PRO A 729 -15.95 -16.69 7.87
C PRO A 729 -15.12 -15.53 7.30
N TYR A 730 -14.43 -15.78 6.19
CA TYR A 730 -13.75 -14.72 5.45
C TYR A 730 -14.75 -13.74 4.82
N PRO A 731 -14.38 -12.46 4.66
CA PRO A 731 -15.23 -11.48 3.99
C PRO A 731 -15.16 -11.62 2.44
N THR A 732 -15.23 -12.84 1.93
CA THR A 732 -15.25 -13.19 0.50
C THR A 732 -16.65 -13.61 0.05
N GLN A 733 -16.84 -13.75 -1.24
CA GLN A 733 -18.09 -14.23 -1.84
C GLN A 733 -18.48 -15.63 -1.31
N THR A 734 -17.51 -16.54 -1.18
CA THR A 734 -17.71 -17.92 -0.70
C THR A 734 -17.62 -18.06 0.81
N ARG A 735 -17.33 -16.98 1.53
CA ARG A 735 -17.08 -16.97 2.97
C ARG A 735 -15.85 -17.78 3.40
N ARG A 736 -14.96 -18.14 2.44
CA ARG A 736 -13.72 -18.91 2.60
C ARG A 736 -12.59 -18.22 1.85
N MET A 737 -11.35 -18.67 2.02
CA MET A 737 -10.27 -18.27 1.10
C MET A 737 -10.71 -18.63 -0.30
N GLN A 738 -10.83 -17.65 -1.17
CA GLN A 738 -11.43 -17.82 -2.49
C GLN A 738 -10.38 -17.87 -3.58
N PHE A 739 -10.20 -19.04 -4.19
CA PHE A 739 -9.27 -19.26 -5.30
C PHE A 739 -9.98 -19.34 -6.64
N TYR A 740 -11.27 -19.66 -6.67
CA TYR A 740 -12.07 -19.69 -7.88
C TYR A 740 -12.97 -18.45 -7.97
N LEU A 741 -12.86 -17.74 -9.06
CA LEU A 741 -13.65 -16.53 -9.32
C LEU A 741 -14.61 -16.80 -10.48
N ASP A 742 -15.88 -17.07 -10.18
CA ASP A 742 -16.90 -17.29 -11.21
C ASP A 742 -17.46 -15.99 -11.81
N HIS A 743 -16.67 -14.89 -11.70
CA HIS A 743 -16.99 -13.61 -12.34
C HIS A 743 -16.79 -13.69 -13.85
N ASP A 744 -17.71 -13.11 -14.64
CA ASP A 744 -17.72 -13.23 -16.11
C ASP A 744 -16.40 -12.79 -16.74
N TRP A 745 -15.80 -11.70 -16.26
CA TRP A 745 -14.52 -11.20 -16.78
C TRP A 745 -13.35 -12.14 -16.46
N TYR A 746 -13.32 -12.71 -15.26
CA TYR A 746 -12.26 -13.68 -14.90
C TYR A 746 -12.36 -14.96 -15.74
N ILE A 747 -13.57 -15.45 -16.00
CA ILE A 747 -13.81 -16.59 -16.90
C ILE A 747 -13.45 -16.20 -18.35
N GLU A 748 -13.80 -14.99 -18.82
CA GLU A 748 -13.45 -14.49 -20.16
C GLU A 748 -11.94 -14.47 -20.40
N PHE A 749 -11.15 -14.11 -19.37
CA PHE A 749 -9.68 -14.10 -19.45
C PHE A 749 -9.03 -15.45 -19.14
N GLY A 750 -9.77 -16.47 -18.67
CA GLY A 750 -9.21 -17.73 -18.17
C GLY A 750 -8.37 -17.52 -16.93
N GLU A 751 -8.82 -16.67 -16.03
CA GLU A 751 -8.23 -16.32 -14.73
C GLU A 751 -9.18 -16.60 -13.57
N GLU A 752 -10.20 -17.45 -13.80
CA GLU A 752 -11.07 -17.96 -12.75
C GLU A 752 -10.30 -18.72 -11.67
N LEU A 753 -9.23 -19.43 -12.03
CA LEU A 753 -8.20 -19.97 -11.14
C LEU A 753 -6.90 -19.19 -11.33
N PRO A 754 -6.02 -19.15 -10.30
CA PRO A 754 -4.72 -18.48 -10.45
C PRO A 754 -3.95 -19.02 -11.65
N ALA A 755 -3.48 -18.14 -12.53
CA ALA A 755 -2.85 -18.51 -13.79
C ALA A 755 -1.57 -17.71 -14.06
N GLN A 756 -0.60 -18.31 -14.75
CA GLN A 756 0.49 -17.58 -15.37
C GLN A 756 0.03 -16.99 -16.69
N LYS A 757 0.19 -15.72 -16.84
CA LYS A 757 -0.08 -15.01 -18.10
C LYS A 757 1.22 -14.53 -18.73
N GLU A 758 1.21 -14.36 -20.03
CA GLU A 758 2.31 -13.73 -20.74
C GLU A 758 2.29 -12.22 -20.44
N ASP A 759 3.45 -11.69 -20.04
CA ASP A 759 3.56 -10.26 -19.77
C ASP A 759 3.38 -9.45 -21.05
N PRO A 760 2.58 -8.38 -21.00
CA PRO A 760 2.44 -7.50 -22.15
C PRO A 760 3.77 -6.81 -22.46
N LYS A 761 3.99 -6.48 -23.73
CA LYS A 761 5.20 -5.75 -24.17
C LYS A 761 5.08 -4.26 -23.84
N VAL A 762 4.99 -3.93 -22.56
CA VAL A 762 4.79 -2.56 -22.09
C VAL A 762 5.94 -1.67 -22.50
N GLY A 763 5.67 -0.66 -23.32
CA GLY A 763 6.68 0.25 -23.87
C GLY A 763 7.16 -0.12 -25.28
N GLY A 764 6.79 -1.27 -25.82
CA GLY A 764 7.14 -1.73 -27.16
C GLY A 764 7.89 -3.06 -27.19
N ASP A 765 8.32 -3.50 -28.36
CA ASP A 765 9.02 -4.76 -28.56
C ASP A 765 10.54 -4.60 -28.34
N TYR A 766 10.91 -4.34 -27.09
CA TYR A 766 12.30 -4.17 -26.66
C TYR A 766 12.77 -5.35 -25.82
N PRO A 767 14.08 -5.70 -25.89
CA PRO A 767 14.62 -6.94 -25.31
C PRO A 767 14.85 -6.88 -23.80
N LEU A 768 15.01 -5.68 -23.21
CA LEU A 768 15.37 -5.53 -21.81
C LEU A 768 14.15 -5.20 -20.97
N ARG A 769 14.01 -5.86 -19.83
CA ARG A 769 12.94 -5.59 -18.84
C ARG A 769 13.49 -4.70 -17.73
N LEU A 770 12.90 -3.51 -17.58
CA LEU A 770 13.22 -2.59 -16.51
C LEU A 770 12.41 -2.96 -15.27
N THR A 771 13.10 -3.20 -14.18
CA THR A 771 12.52 -3.38 -12.85
C THR A 771 13.11 -2.36 -11.88
N GLY A 772 12.54 -2.26 -10.70
CA GLY A 772 12.98 -1.30 -9.69
C GLY A 772 12.81 -1.84 -8.28
N GLY A 773 13.32 -1.09 -7.33
CA GLY A 773 13.21 -1.41 -5.92
C GLY A 773 13.44 -0.19 -5.05
N HIS A 774 13.22 -0.33 -3.75
CA HIS A 774 13.52 0.71 -2.79
C HIS A 774 15.03 0.82 -2.56
N ALA A 775 15.53 2.06 -2.49
CA ALA A 775 16.93 2.33 -2.21
C ALA A 775 17.23 2.13 -0.70
N ARG A 776 18.44 1.65 -0.39
CA ARG A 776 18.91 1.53 0.98
C ARG A 776 19.07 2.89 1.67
N TRP A 777 19.52 3.90 0.93
CA TRP A 777 20.03 5.17 1.44
C TRP A 777 19.01 6.32 1.41
N SER A 778 17.76 6.02 1.06
CA SER A 778 16.65 6.95 1.12
C SER A 778 15.36 6.19 1.41
N VAL A 779 14.39 6.88 2.01
CA VAL A 779 13.01 6.39 2.08
C VAL A 779 12.20 7.26 1.15
N HIS A 780 11.70 6.66 0.09
CA HIS A 780 11.11 7.42 -1.02
C HIS A 780 12.05 8.55 -1.43
N SER A 781 11.59 9.80 -1.41
CA SER A 781 12.43 10.95 -1.76
C SER A 781 13.01 11.69 -0.53
N CYS A 782 12.80 11.19 0.70
CA CYS A 782 13.18 11.97 1.90
C CYS A 782 14.64 12.37 1.97
N GLN A 783 15.57 11.48 1.62
CA GLN A 783 17.01 11.76 1.61
C GLN A 783 17.58 11.74 0.18
N ALA A 784 16.73 11.99 -0.83
CA ALA A 784 17.14 11.87 -2.23
C ALA A 784 18.25 12.85 -2.63
N ASP A 785 18.29 13.97 -1.97
CA ASP A 785 19.20 15.10 -2.23
C ASP A 785 20.11 15.45 -1.05
N ASP A 786 20.17 14.61 -0.01
CA ASP A 786 21.14 14.79 1.08
C ASP A 786 22.56 14.68 0.52
N ALA A 787 23.31 15.78 0.64
CA ALA A 787 24.64 15.92 0.01
C ALA A 787 25.64 14.89 0.55
N MET A 788 25.54 14.51 1.84
CA MET A 788 26.41 13.53 2.45
C MET A 788 26.10 12.12 1.94
N LEU A 789 24.83 11.74 1.87
CA LEU A 789 24.41 10.44 1.35
C LEU A 789 24.69 10.30 -0.15
N LEU A 790 24.51 11.36 -0.93
CA LEU A 790 24.88 11.38 -2.35
C LEU A 790 26.39 11.18 -2.51
N ARG A 791 27.19 11.92 -1.77
CA ARG A 791 28.65 11.85 -1.86
C ARG A 791 29.23 10.50 -1.42
N LEU A 792 28.69 9.92 -0.32
CA LEU A 792 29.28 8.74 0.30
C LEU A 792 28.70 7.42 -0.20
N GLN A 793 27.43 7.42 -0.67
CA GLN A 793 26.70 6.17 -0.85
C GLN A 793 25.95 6.07 -2.19
N ARG A 794 25.24 7.12 -2.60
CA ARG A 794 24.29 7.02 -3.71
C ARG A 794 24.87 7.43 -5.06
N GLY A 795 25.75 8.40 -5.07
CA GLY A 795 26.27 9.01 -6.31
C GLY A 795 25.15 9.74 -7.08
N GLU A 796 25.04 9.43 -8.35
CA GLU A 796 24.04 9.94 -9.29
C GLU A 796 23.09 8.82 -9.75
N PRO A 797 21.95 9.14 -10.43
CA PRO A 797 21.05 8.14 -10.96
C PRO A 797 21.75 7.12 -11.84
N ALA A 798 21.71 5.86 -11.42
CA ALA A 798 22.38 4.76 -12.12
C ALA A 798 21.41 3.59 -12.35
N ILE A 799 21.56 2.91 -13.47
CA ILE A 799 20.84 1.69 -13.80
C ILE A 799 21.83 0.51 -13.83
N PHE A 800 21.47 -0.55 -13.13
CA PHE A 800 22.25 -1.77 -13.10
C PHE A 800 21.94 -2.60 -14.35
N VAL A 801 22.99 -3.03 -15.03
CA VAL A 801 22.93 -3.82 -16.27
C VAL A 801 23.88 -5.02 -16.19
N SER A 802 23.49 -6.14 -16.79
CA SER A 802 24.33 -7.32 -16.84
C SER A 802 25.58 -7.09 -17.68
N ARG A 803 26.68 -7.82 -17.37
CA ARG A 803 27.90 -7.77 -18.16
C ARG A 803 27.67 -8.17 -19.62
N VAL A 804 26.77 -9.12 -19.87
CA VAL A 804 26.43 -9.62 -21.21
C VAL A 804 25.71 -8.53 -22.01
N ASP A 805 24.69 -7.91 -21.42
CA ASP A 805 23.88 -6.88 -22.11
C ASP A 805 24.70 -5.60 -22.35
N ALA A 806 25.54 -5.22 -21.38
CA ALA A 806 26.45 -4.09 -21.51
C ALA A 806 27.45 -4.31 -22.63
N ALA A 807 28.15 -5.48 -22.67
CA ALA A 807 29.09 -5.81 -23.70
C ALA A 807 28.48 -5.86 -25.11
N ALA A 808 27.27 -6.42 -25.25
CA ALA A 808 26.53 -6.48 -26.52
C ALA A 808 26.22 -5.08 -27.09
N ARG A 809 26.22 -4.03 -26.24
CA ARG A 809 25.93 -2.63 -26.61
C ARG A 809 27.14 -1.69 -26.58
N GLY A 810 28.34 -2.25 -26.33
CA GLY A 810 29.56 -1.45 -26.18
C GLY A 810 29.53 -0.49 -25.00
N ILE A 811 28.80 -0.85 -23.92
CA ILE A 811 28.66 -0.06 -22.70
C ILE A 811 29.65 -0.57 -21.66
N SER A 812 30.37 0.34 -21.04
CA SER A 812 31.28 0.10 -19.93
C SER A 812 30.66 0.62 -18.62
N ASP A 813 31.19 0.13 -17.50
CA ASP A 813 30.81 0.66 -16.18
C ASP A 813 31.13 2.16 -16.08
N GLY A 814 30.18 2.95 -15.60
CA GLY A 814 30.29 4.41 -15.52
C GLY A 814 29.93 5.17 -16.79
N ASP A 815 29.67 4.51 -17.91
CA ASP A 815 29.26 5.20 -19.15
C ASP A 815 27.90 5.93 -18.97
N ARG A 816 27.82 7.11 -19.59
CA ARG A 816 26.54 7.80 -19.79
C ARG A 816 25.73 7.07 -20.86
N ILE A 817 24.50 6.71 -20.52
CA ILE A 817 23.60 5.97 -21.40
C ILE A 817 22.25 6.65 -21.50
N GLU A 818 21.57 6.40 -22.60
CA GLU A 818 20.14 6.67 -22.75
C GLU A 818 19.37 5.36 -22.69
N VAL A 819 18.32 5.37 -21.88
CA VAL A 819 17.32 4.29 -21.73
C VAL A 819 16.06 4.76 -22.44
N TYR A 820 15.53 3.99 -23.37
CA TYR A 820 14.42 4.44 -24.19
C TYR A 820 13.46 3.31 -24.58
N ASN A 821 12.25 3.71 -24.93
CA ASN A 821 11.20 2.88 -25.52
C ASN A 821 10.23 3.75 -26.33
N ASP A 822 9.11 3.19 -26.78
CA ASP A 822 8.09 3.91 -27.57
C ASP A 822 7.37 5.04 -26.82
N VAL A 823 7.52 5.09 -25.49
CA VAL A 823 6.85 6.08 -24.64
C VAL A 823 7.73 7.30 -24.41
N ALA A 824 9.01 7.08 -24.07
CA ALA A 824 9.94 8.15 -23.70
C ALA A 824 11.38 7.67 -23.67
N ALA A 825 12.27 8.58 -23.29
CA ALA A 825 13.68 8.30 -22.98
C ALA A 825 14.15 9.10 -21.78
N PHE A 826 15.15 8.56 -21.06
CA PHE A 826 15.88 9.27 -20.01
C PHE A 826 17.36 8.89 -20.05
N GLN A 827 18.19 9.70 -19.39
CA GLN A 827 19.63 9.48 -19.32
C GLN A 827 20.10 9.25 -17.91
N CYS A 828 21.01 8.31 -17.73
CA CYS A 828 21.63 7.98 -16.45
C CYS A 828 23.02 7.36 -16.65
N VAL A 829 23.62 6.87 -15.57
CA VAL A 829 24.87 6.14 -15.59
C VAL A 829 24.62 4.64 -15.64
N ALA A 830 25.42 3.91 -16.39
CA ALA A 830 25.44 2.45 -16.38
C ALA A 830 26.26 1.92 -15.21
N ALA A 831 25.66 1.08 -14.37
CA ALA A 831 26.35 0.31 -13.35
C ALA A 831 26.41 -1.16 -13.80
N VAL A 832 27.55 -1.60 -14.32
CA VAL A 832 27.70 -2.97 -14.85
C VAL A 832 27.91 -3.94 -13.68
N SER A 833 26.96 -4.85 -13.48
CA SER A 833 26.92 -5.72 -12.31
C SER A 833 26.68 -7.20 -12.65
N PRO A 834 27.40 -8.14 -12.00
CA PRO A 834 27.10 -9.55 -12.09
C PRO A 834 25.83 -9.97 -11.30
N ALA A 835 25.31 -9.09 -10.46
CA ALA A 835 24.11 -9.36 -9.66
C ALA A 835 22.81 -9.27 -10.50
N VAL A 836 22.88 -8.67 -11.69
CA VAL A 836 21.76 -8.53 -12.62
C VAL A 836 21.94 -9.56 -13.75
N ARG A 837 20.87 -10.29 -14.03
CA ARG A 837 20.87 -11.32 -15.08
C ARG A 837 20.70 -10.70 -16.47
N PRO A 838 21.16 -11.38 -17.53
CA PRO A 838 20.91 -10.92 -18.91
C PRO A 838 19.41 -10.76 -19.19
N GLY A 839 19.08 -9.73 -19.97
CA GLY A 839 17.71 -9.39 -20.34
C GLY A 839 16.97 -8.53 -19.32
N GLN A 840 17.59 -8.17 -18.19
CA GLN A 840 16.96 -7.32 -17.18
C GLN A 840 17.81 -6.10 -16.80
N LEU A 841 17.13 -5.09 -16.34
CA LEU A 841 17.70 -3.86 -15.78
C LEU A 841 17.09 -3.59 -14.42
N LEU A 842 17.90 -3.01 -13.53
CA LEU A 842 17.44 -2.62 -12.21
C LEU A 842 17.78 -1.16 -11.93
N ILE A 843 16.78 -0.37 -11.57
CA ILE A 843 16.98 0.99 -11.06
C ILE A 843 16.31 1.14 -9.70
N TYR A 844 17.08 1.53 -8.70
CA TYR A 844 16.52 1.86 -7.39
C TYR A 844 15.82 3.23 -7.44
N HIS A 845 14.64 3.30 -6.85
CA HIS A 845 13.83 4.52 -6.84
C HIS A 845 14.41 5.64 -5.93
N ALA A 846 13.62 6.66 -5.72
CA ALA A 846 13.93 7.80 -4.85
C ALA A 846 14.95 8.77 -5.44
N TRP A 847 14.82 9.02 -6.72
CA TRP A 847 15.48 10.12 -7.41
C TRP A 847 14.46 11.20 -7.76
N GLU A 848 14.83 12.45 -7.58
CA GLU A 848 14.01 13.58 -8.01
C GLU A 848 14.21 13.87 -9.51
N ASN A 849 13.21 14.49 -10.15
CA ASN A 849 13.28 14.80 -11.59
C ASN A 849 14.51 15.63 -11.94
N PHE A 850 14.86 16.63 -11.10
CA PHE A 850 16.00 17.51 -11.31
C PHE A 850 17.37 16.83 -11.18
N GLN A 851 17.44 15.59 -10.71
CA GLN A 851 18.67 14.79 -10.66
C GLN A 851 18.97 14.09 -11.99
N PHE A 852 18.03 14.13 -12.95
CA PHE A 852 18.21 13.60 -14.29
C PHE A 852 18.49 14.73 -15.29
N PRO A 853 19.29 14.48 -16.34
CA PRO A 853 19.47 15.44 -17.43
C PRO A 853 18.12 15.88 -18.00
N GLN A 854 17.96 17.20 -18.24
CA GLN A 854 16.71 17.80 -18.73
C GLN A 854 15.48 17.50 -17.88
N TRP A 855 15.64 17.10 -16.62
CA TRP A 855 14.57 16.70 -15.68
C TRP A 855 13.72 15.53 -16.18
N ARG A 856 14.27 14.71 -17.06
CA ARG A 856 13.59 13.52 -17.61
C ARG A 856 13.75 12.34 -16.66
N HIS A 857 12.80 12.18 -15.78
CA HIS A 857 12.79 11.13 -14.77
C HIS A 857 12.68 9.73 -15.39
N PHE A 858 13.28 8.72 -14.76
CA PHE A 858 13.23 7.34 -15.25
C PHE A 858 11.81 6.75 -15.37
N LYS A 859 10.87 7.22 -14.56
CA LYS A 859 9.45 6.81 -14.69
C LYS A 859 8.77 7.31 -15.97
N SER A 860 9.41 8.17 -16.73
CA SER A 860 8.87 8.64 -18.02
C SER A 860 8.67 7.52 -19.04
N VAL A 861 9.48 6.46 -18.98
CA VAL A 861 9.38 5.29 -19.88
C VAL A 861 8.34 4.26 -19.41
N MET A 862 7.79 4.40 -18.20
CA MET A 862 6.85 3.47 -17.60
C MET A 862 5.43 3.85 -18.00
N ALA A 863 4.85 3.15 -18.96
CA ALA A 863 3.51 3.44 -19.49
C ALA A 863 2.39 3.12 -18.49
N SER A 864 2.60 2.13 -17.63
CA SER A 864 1.62 1.69 -16.63
C SER A 864 0.24 1.41 -17.22
N PRO A 865 0.10 0.43 -18.11
CA PRO A 865 -1.19 0.11 -18.73
C PRO A 865 -2.15 -0.45 -17.68
N MET A 866 -3.42 -0.12 -17.82
CA MET A 866 -4.50 -0.63 -16.99
C MET A 866 -4.82 -2.09 -17.32
N ASN A 867 -4.84 -2.96 -16.32
CA ASN A 867 -5.36 -4.31 -16.47
C ASN A 867 -6.89 -4.27 -16.31
N PRO A 868 -7.68 -4.78 -17.29
CA PRO A 868 -9.14 -4.76 -17.18
C PRO A 868 -9.70 -5.47 -15.96
N LEU A 869 -9.06 -6.55 -15.50
CA LEU A 869 -9.53 -7.30 -14.33
C LEU A 869 -9.45 -6.51 -13.02
N GLU A 870 -8.60 -5.49 -12.96
CA GLU A 870 -8.55 -4.56 -11.83
C GLU A 870 -9.77 -3.62 -11.76
N LEU A 871 -10.59 -3.59 -12.83
CA LEU A 871 -11.87 -2.88 -12.89
C LEU A 871 -13.06 -3.76 -12.50
N ALA A 872 -12.88 -5.08 -12.38
CA ALA A 872 -13.97 -6.00 -12.10
C ALA A 872 -14.61 -5.69 -10.73
N GLY A 873 -15.93 -5.64 -10.72
CA GLY A 873 -16.71 -5.37 -9.51
C GLY A 873 -18.02 -6.16 -9.49
N GLY A 874 -18.88 -5.88 -8.53
CA GLY A 874 -20.19 -6.51 -8.43
C GLY A 874 -20.22 -7.81 -7.63
N TYR A 875 -19.08 -8.30 -7.13
CA TYR A 875 -19.00 -9.37 -6.14
C TYR A 875 -19.11 -8.79 -4.73
N TYR A 876 -19.43 -9.65 -3.78
CA TYR A 876 -19.52 -9.30 -2.36
C TYR A 876 -18.27 -8.55 -1.86
N HIS A 877 -17.08 -8.99 -2.24
CA HIS A 877 -15.81 -8.40 -1.83
C HIS A 877 -15.08 -7.65 -2.96
N LEU A 878 -15.60 -7.65 -4.20
CA LEU A 878 -15.06 -6.85 -5.31
C LEU A 878 -15.76 -5.50 -5.35
N GLN A 879 -15.35 -4.61 -4.46
CA GLN A 879 -15.88 -3.25 -4.37
C GLN A 879 -14.72 -2.29 -4.14
N SER A 880 -14.62 -1.27 -4.98
CA SER A 880 -13.61 -0.22 -4.80
C SER A 880 -13.83 0.49 -3.47
N THR A 881 -12.78 0.53 -2.66
CA THR A 881 -12.73 1.24 -1.38
C THR A 881 -11.67 2.33 -1.42
N SER A 882 -11.46 3.06 -0.34
CA SER A 882 -10.36 4.03 -0.26
C SER A 882 -8.97 3.41 -0.38
N GLU A 883 -8.83 2.10 -0.10
CA GLU A 883 -7.53 1.44 0.06
C GLU A 883 -7.35 0.22 -0.85
N SER A 884 -8.37 -0.21 -1.59
CA SER A 884 -8.30 -1.44 -2.37
C SER A 884 -9.31 -1.53 -3.51
N PHE A 885 -9.09 -2.49 -4.39
CA PHE A 885 -9.90 -2.77 -5.58
C PHE A 885 -9.96 -1.59 -6.55
N HIS A 886 -8.81 -1.07 -6.90
CA HIS A 886 -8.66 -0.13 -7.99
C HIS A 886 -7.39 -0.39 -8.79
N PRO A 887 -7.36 0.04 -10.06
CA PRO A 887 -6.20 -0.18 -10.91
C PRO A 887 -4.94 0.44 -10.33
N GLY A 888 -3.91 -0.39 -10.17
CA GLY A 888 -2.58 0.01 -9.75
C GLY A 888 -1.74 0.56 -10.90
N LEU A 889 -0.75 1.40 -10.58
CA LEU A 889 0.22 1.85 -11.58
C LEU A 889 1.43 0.91 -11.61
N SER A 890 1.43 -0.04 -12.55
CA SER A 890 2.48 -1.03 -12.73
C SER A 890 3.79 -0.43 -13.28
N ASP A 891 4.94 -1.00 -12.93
CA ASP A 891 6.25 -0.52 -13.38
C ASP A 891 7.35 -1.60 -13.49
N ARG A 892 7.05 -2.87 -13.18
CA ARG A 892 8.07 -3.93 -13.08
C ARG A 892 8.40 -4.65 -14.38
N GLU A 893 7.66 -4.40 -15.44
CA GLU A 893 7.72 -5.14 -16.70
C GLU A 893 7.98 -4.24 -17.91
N THR A 894 8.36 -2.99 -17.67
CA THR A 894 8.59 -2.03 -18.74
C THR A 894 9.71 -2.48 -19.66
N ARG A 895 9.40 -2.57 -20.97
CA ARG A 895 10.39 -2.92 -21.99
C ARG A 895 11.15 -1.70 -22.43
N VAL A 896 12.47 -1.84 -22.54
CA VAL A 896 13.37 -0.75 -22.92
C VAL A 896 14.57 -1.27 -23.72
N GLU A 897 15.28 -0.32 -24.35
CA GLU A 897 16.60 -0.53 -24.95
C GLU A 897 17.59 0.49 -24.37
N LEU A 898 18.89 0.18 -24.48
CA LEU A 898 20.00 1.01 -24.05
C LEU A 898 20.87 1.44 -25.21
N ARG A 899 21.33 2.67 -25.20
CA ARG A 899 22.42 3.12 -26.07
C ARG A 899 23.41 3.98 -25.31
N ARG A 900 24.67 3.81 -25.65
CA ARG A 900 25.75 4.66 -25.14
C ARG A 900 25.58 6.07 -25.68
N MET A 901 25.73 7.08 -24.83
CA MET A 901 25.74 8.46 -25.27
C MET A 901 27.12 8.76 -25.93
N GLY A 902 27.14 9.52 -27.04
CA GLY A 902 28.37 9.95 -27.68
C GLY A 902 29.21 10.80 -26.71
N GLN A 903 30.53 10.65 -26.85
CA GLN A 903 31.48 11.52 -26.16
C GLN A 903 31.38 12.96 -26.64
#